data_f646eae96cf3b0fea6f4ad60646a71f8
#
_entry.id   f646eae96cf3b0fea6f4ad60646a71f8
#
_cell.length_a   1.000
_cell.length_b   1.000
_cell.length_c   1.000
_cell.angle_alpha   90.00
_cell.angle_beta   90.00
_cell.angle_gamma   90.00
#
_symmetry.space_group_name_H-M   'P 1'
#
loop_
_entity.id
_entity.type
_entity.pdbx_description
1 polymer ?
#
loop_
_entity_poly.entity_id
_entity_poly.type
_entity_poly.pdbx_seq_one_letter_code
_entity_poly.pdbx_strand_id
1 'polypeptide(L)'
;MAKKKTKNQPKKKQVNAENVIGLHSEVTDQPITQTLEVNYMPYAMSVNVSRAFPEIDGFKPSHRKLLYTMYKMGLLKGERQKSANIVGQTMKLNPHGDAAIYETMVRLATGNEALLAPFVESKGNFGKYYSGDLSYAASRYTEAKLSPISAEIFKDIDKDPVDFVDSYDGAMKEPRLLPTTFPNILVSANKGIGVAMASDICGFNLNEVCTATMHYLQDPNCDLLEYMPMPDFSTGGEIIYRREEMEKIIETGLGSFQIRSRWRWIPEERIIEVYEIPYTTKTDVIIERIVKLSKEGKVKEIADIRDETDLSGLRIAIDLKRGVDPDKLMAKLYRSTTLQDSFSCNFNVLVDGYPRVMGVRQILHEWVKWRIESTRRRINFDLGKKSERLHLLHGLEAILLDIDKAIAIIRGTKLEAEVVPNLMKGFDIDETQAEFVAELKLRNINEEYILNRTKDIAKLEGEIAELEEILSSEENIKKVISDELAAVNKKYVMPRRTGRIEPHEVIEVSLEPEVEEYPVTIMLSRDGYLKKMTDRVLKKATTLKYKDGDKPFIEFPSSNTHELLVFTNKSQVYKCKVAAFEDTKSAQLGSYLPTDLEMEPDESVIWVIDPEDYKADVLFVFENGRVVRVALSGYVTKTNRKRLKNAIYGGSKLLYAQVLKEDGDIALVSSDYRLMNFNTSLLKTKTTTNTQGVQAFTAKKGRSVTTVGTTEEILGAGVSAEKFTAQSLPSAGALMKENDMPSLFD
;
A
#
# COMPACT_ATOMS: atom_id res chain seq x y z
N MET A 1 13.30 44.60 43.22
CA MET A 1 13.69 44.96 41.83
C MET A 1 14.60 43.88 41.24
N ALA A 2 14.04 42.98 40.44
CA ALA A 2 14.78 41.88 39.81
C ALA A 2 14.79 42.11 38.28
N LYS A 3 15.94 42.31 37.71
CA LYS A 3 16.14 42.53 36.26
C LYS A 3 15.95 41.20 35.51
N LYS A 4 14.96 41.16 34.62
CA LYS A 4 14.80 40.12 33.62
C LYS A 4 15.96 40.16 32.61
N LYS A 5 16.70 39.09 32.49
CA LYS A 5 17.68 38.88 31.40
C LYS A 5 16.91 38.56 30.10
N THR A 6 16.97 39.44 29.12
CA THR A 6 16.58 39.25 27.75
C THR A 6 17.49 38.25 27.07
N LYS A 7 16.96 37.15 26.50
CA LYS A 7 17.69 36.21 25.67
C LYS A 7 18.12 36.91 24.36
N ASN A 8 19.43 36.95 24.09
CA ASN A 8 19.97 37.35 22.79
C ASN A 8 19.45 36.42 21.69
N GLN A 9 18.65 36.95 20.79
CA GLN A 9 18.43 36.33 19.48
C GLN A 9 19.70 36.49 18.62
N PRO A 10 20.06 35.46 17.80
CA PRO A 10 21.19 35.58 16.90
C PRO A 10 20.89 36.67 15.86
N LYS A 11 21.77 37.70 15.80
CA LYS A 11 21.70 38.72 14.75
C LYS A 11 21.81 38.07 13.39
N LYS A 12 20.76 38.16 12.56
CA LYS A 12 20.85 37.87 11.13
C LYS A 12 21.99 38.68 10.54
N LYS A 13 22.96 38.01 9.91
CA LYS A 13 23.98 38.67 9.08
C LYS A 13 23.24 39.40 7.96
N GLN A 14 23.20 40.70 7.98
CA GLN A 14 22.87 41.52 6.82
C GLN A 14 23.89 41.23 5.74
N VAL A 15 23.46 40.65 4.63
CA VAL A 15 24.29 40.55 3.42
C VAL A 15 24.36 41.98 2.86
N ASN A 16 25.54 42.58 2.86
CA ASN A 16 25.76 43.91 2.25
C ASN A 16 25.56 43.75 0.74
N ALA A 17 24.49 44.36 0.22
CA ALA A 17 24.14 44.34 -1.20
C ALA A 17 25.18 45.03 -2.09
N GLU A 18 26.14 45.80 -1.51
CA GLU A 18 27.19 46.53 -2.23
C GLU A 18 28.27 45.64 -2.87
N ASN A 19 28.33 44.34 -2.52
CA ASN A 19 29.32 43.41 -3.04
C ASN A 19 28.84 42.52 -4.19
N VAL A 20 27.65 42.74 -4.70
CA VAL A 20 27.11 41.99 -5.86
C VAL A 20 27.15 42.90 -7.08
N ILE A 21 28.19 42.77 -7.87
CA ILE A 21 28.34 43.54 -9.12
C ILE A 21 27.20 43.20 -10.06
N GLY A 22 26.35 44.20 -10.36
CA GLY A 22 25.38 44.16 -11.48
C GLY A 22 23.93 43.85 -11.18
N LEU A 23 23.49 43.72 -9.92
CA LEU A 23 22.08 43.50 -9.60
C LEU A 23 21.47 44.69 -8.82
N HIS A 24 20.87 45.62 -9.55
CA HIS A 24 19.85 46.52 -9.00
C HIS A 24 18.56 45.76 -8.86
N SER A 25 18.37 45.00 -7.80
CA SER A 25 17.11 44.35 -7.46
C SER A 25 16.49 45.08 -6.28
N GLU A 26 15.25 45.49 -6.44
CA GLU A 26 14.43 46.01 -5.37
C GLU A 26 14.01 44.81 -4.47
N VAL A 27 14.31 44.88 -3.18
CA VAL A 27 13.89 43.86 -2.20
C VAL A 27 12.49 44.22 -1.74
N THR A 28 11.51 43.44 -2.16
CA THR A 28 10.12 43.59 -1.73
C THR A 28 9.76 42.52 -0.70
N ASP A 29 9.00 42.89 0.33
CA ASP A 29 8.41 41.93 1.27
C ASP A 29 7.24 41.21 0.59
N GLN A 30 7.38 39.89 0.42
CA GLN A 30 6.35 39.05 -0.16
C GLN A 30 5.89 37.98 0.85
N PRO A 31 4.59 37.89 1.18
CA PRO A 31 4.06 36.82 2.02
C PRO A 31 4.36 35.46 1.41
N ILE A 32 4.70 34.48 2.24
CA ILE A 32 4.96 33.10 1.77
C ILE A 32 3.74 32.50 1.05
N THR A 33 2.53 32.84 1.46
CA THR A 33 1.28 32.43 0.81
C THR A 33 1.23 32.89 -0.65
N GLN A 34 1.58 34.14 -0.93
CA GLN A 34 1.62 34.67 -2.28
C GLN A 34 2.70 33.97 -3.14
N THR A 35 3.87 33.67 -2.56
CA THR A 35 4.91 32.89 -3.26
C THR A 35 4.41 31.48 -3.59
N LEU A 36 3.69 30.84 -2.67
CA LEU A 36 3.10 29.52 -2.89
C LEU A 36 2.03 29.55 -3.99
N GLU A 37 1.15 30.52 -3.96
CA GLU A 37 0.07 30.65 -4.95
C GLU A 37 0.59 30.95 -6.36
N VAL A 38 1.53 31.91 -6.48
CA VAL A 38 1.99 32.40 -7.80
C VAL A 38 3.08 31.49 -8.40
N ASN A 39 3.97 30.93 -7.60
CA ASN A 39 5.14 30.19 -8.11
C ASN A 39 5.02 28.66 -7.89
N TYR A 40 4.59 28.22 -6.70
CA TYR A 40 4.59 26.80 -6.36
C TYR A 40 3.34 26.07 -6.88
N MET A 41 2.15 26.65 -6.78
CA MET A 41 0.92 26.02 -7.25
C MET A 41 0.93 25.74 -8.76
N PRO A 42 1.34 26.68 -9.65
CA PRO A 42 1.48 26.39 -11.07
C PRO A 42 2.47 25.26 -11.36
N TYR A 43 3.60 25.23 -10.64
CA TYR A 43 4.58 24.13 -10.74
C TYR A 43 3.96 22.80 -10.29
N ALA A 44 3.30 22.77 -9.14
CA ALA A 44 2.65 21.58 -8.61
C ALA A 44 1.57 21.05 -9.57
N MET A 45 0.73 21.94 -10.12
CA MET A 45 -0.29 21.58 -11.10
C MET A 45 0.35 21.06 -12.39
N SER A 46 1.39 21.72 -12.90
CA SER A 46 2.11 21.24 -14.08
C SER A 46 2.68 19.83 -13.90
N VAL A 47 3.31 19.54 -12.75
CA VAL A 47 3.85 18.21 -12.46
C VAL A 47 2.73 17.16 -12.40
N ASN A 48 1.62 17.48 -11.74
CA ASN A 48 0.50 16.57 -11.60
C ASN A 48 -0.19 16.27 -12.94
N VAL A 49 -0.48 17.31 -13.72
CA VAL A 49 -1.23 17.20 -14.97
C VAL A 49 -0.35 16.72 -16.13
N SER A 50 0.87 17.24 -16.27
CA SER A 50 1.69 16.97 -17.46
C SER A 50 2.62 15.76 -17.31
N ARG A 51 2.73 15.16 -16.10
CA ARG A 51 3.70 14.10 -15.86
C ARG A 51 3.19 12.94 -15.00
N ALA A 52 2.55 13.24 -13.85
CA ALA A 52 2.35 12.24 -12.80
C ALA A 52 1.11 11.37 -13.03
N PHE A 53 -0.01 11.97 -13.41
CA PHE A 53 -1.29 11.27 -13.42
C PHE A 53 -1.72 10.85 -14.83
N PRO A 54 -2.39 9.69 -14.95
CA PRO A 54 -3.02 9.30 -16.21
C PRO A 54 -4.33 10.06 -16.42
N GLU A 55 -4.70 10.25 -17.69
CA GLU A 55 -6.03 10.71 -18.07
C GLU A 55 -6.96 9.51 -18.34
N ILE A 56 -8.19 9.79 -18.73
CA ILE A 56 -9.24 8.78 -18.89
C ILE A 56 -8.91 7.69 -19.93
N ASP A 57 -8.03 7.95 -20.88
CA ASP A 57 -7.49 6.97 -21.82
C ASP A 57 -6.47 6.00 -21.20
N GLY A 58 -6.11 6.19 -19.92
CA GLY A 58 -5.18 5.37 -19.17
C GLY A 58 -3.71 5.67 -19.41
N PHE A 59 -3.39 6.71 -20.15
CA PHE A 59 -2.03 7.08 -20.46
C PHE A 59 -1.59 8.39 -19.82
N LYS A 60 -0.31 8.47 -19.49
CA LYS A 60 0.39 9.72 -19.20
C LYS A 60 0.81 10.39 -20.51
N PRO A 61 1.07 11.70 -20.52
CA PRO A 61 1.54 12.38 -21.72
C PRO A 61 2.78 11.73 -22.36
N SER A 62 3.75 11.28 -21.55
CA SER A 62 4.95 10.58 -22.06
C SER A 62 4.62 9.27 -22.79
N HIS A 63 3.65 8.50 -22.27
CA HIS A 63 3.17 7.28 -22.91
C HIS A 63 2.54 7.59 -24.27
N ARG A 64 1.62 8.57 -24.34
CA ARG A 64 0.93 8.96 -25.58
C ARG A 64 1.90 9.42 -26.66
N LYS A 65 2.83 10.30 -26.31
CA LYS A 65 3.83 10.84 -27.25
C LYS A 65 4.71 9.74 -27.84
N LEU A 66 5.19 8.80 -27.00
CA LEU A 66 5.96 7.66 -27.47
C LEU A 66 5.13 6.77 -28.39
N LEU A 67 3.97 6.33 -27.95
CA LEU A 67 3.12 5.41 -28.74
C LEU A 67 2.65 6.05 -30.03
N TYR A 68 2.27 7.32 -30.02
CA TYR A 68 1.87 8.07 -31.21
C TYR A 68 3.03 8.24 -32.20
N THR A 69 4.25 8.53 -31.70
CA THR A 69 5.45 8.55 -32.55
C THR A 69 5.66 7.20 -33.24
N MET A 70 5.56 6.10 -32.52
CA MET A 70 5.69 4.75 -33.08
C MET A 70 4.60 4.47 -34.12
N TYR A 71 3.37 4.93 -33.89
CA TYR A 71 2.27 4.84 -34.85
C TYR A 71 2.57 5.62 -36.15
N LYS A 72 3.03 6.88 -36.01
CA LYS A 72 3.40 7.73 -37.17
C LYS A 72 4.59 7.18 -37.95
N MET A 73 5.49 6.45 -37.30
CA MET A 73 6.58 5.71 -37.94
C MET A 73 6.11 4.42 -38.65
N GLY A 74 4.82 4.09 -38.62
CA GLY A 74 4.24 2.90 -39.25
C GLY A 74 4.54 1.60 -38.52
N LEU A 75 4.99 1.63 -37.27
CA LEU A 75 5.43 0.47 -36.51
C LEU A 75 4.30 -0.44 -36.02
N LEU A 76 3.05 -0.13 -36.33
CA LEU A 76 1.92 -1.03 -36.05
C LEU A 76 1.92 -2.25 -37.03
N LYS A 77 2.24 -2.00 -38.29
CA LYS A 77 2.27 -3.02 -39.36
C LYS A 77 3.68 -3.28 -39.89
N GLY A 78 4.61 -2.35 -39.64
CA GLY A 78 5.99 -2.40 -40.11
C GLY A 78 6.90 -3.33 -39.32
N GLU A 79 8.13 -3.41 -39.76
CA GLU A 79 9.19 -4.15 -39.06
C GLU A 79 9.66 -3.39 -37.81
N ARG A 80 10.31 -4.12 -36.89
CA ARG A 80 10.93 -3.53 -35.70
C ARG A 80 12.05 -2.57 -36.09
N GLN A 81 12.18 -1.50 -35.32
CA GLN A 81 13.27 -0.55 -35.43
C GLN A 81 14.12 -0.52 -34.18
N LYS A 82 15.34 -0.01 -34.27
CA LYS A 82 16.21 0.23 -33.13
C LYS A 82 15.51 1.18 -32.15
N SER A 83 15.50 0.82 -30.89
CA SER A 83 14.87 1.64 -29.84
C SER A 83 15.46 3.05 -29.78
N ALA A 84 16.75 3.20 -30.03
CA ALA A 84 17.42 4.50 -30.10
C ALA A 84 16.83 5.42 -31.19
N ASN A 85 16.44 4.86 -32.36
CA ASN A 85 15.79 5.65 -33.43
C ASN A 85 14.39 6.11 -32.99
N ILE A 86 13.60 5.21 -32.39
CA ILE A 86 12.26 5.53 -31.88
C ILE A 86 12.36 6.63 -30.82
N VAL A 87 13.30 6.53 -29.87
CA VAL A 87 13.55 7.53 -28.85
C VAL A 87 13.88 8.89 -29.47
N GLY A 88 14.81 8.90 -30.43
CA GLY A 88 15.19 10.12 -31.15
C GLY A 88 14.02 10.81 -31.90
N GLN A 89 13.14 10.03 -32.52
CA GLN A 89 11.94 10.58 -33.15
C GLN A 89 10.92 11.09 -32.12
N THR A 90 10.81 10.41 -30.97
CA THR A 90 9.90 10.81 -29.89
C THR A 90 10.30 12.15 -29.26
N MET A 91 11.58 12.49 -29.24
CA MET A 91 12.08 13.77 -28.71
C MET A 91 11.49 14.99 -29.45
N LYS A 92 11.00 14.81 -30.69
CA LYS A 92 10.31 15.89 -31.43
C LYS A 92 8.98 16.29 -30.79
N LEU A 93 8.32 15.37 -30.11
CA LEU A 93 7.06 15.64 -29.38
C LEU A 93 7.30 15.76 -27.86
N ASN A 94 8.32 15.11 -27.34
CA ASN A 94 8.60 15.05 -25.91
C ASN A 94 9.98 15.66 -25.60
N PRO A 95 10.07 16.94 -25.14
CA PRO A 95 11.33 17.65 -24.92
C PRO A 95 12.02 17.24 -23.61
N HIS A 96 12.06 15.95 -23.31
CA HIS A 96 12.73 15.38 -22.16
C HIS A 96 13.94 14.54 -22.60
N GLY A 97 14.79 14.16 -21.62
CA GLY A 97 15.97 13.33 -21.89
C GLY A 97 15.62 11.97 -22.49
N ASP A 98 16.48 11.50 -23.37
CA ASP A 98 16.37 10.20 -24.07
C ASP A 98 16.21 9.02 -23.11
N ALA A 99 16.89 9.03 -21.96
CA ALA A 99 16.77 8.03 -20.91
C ALA A 99 15.32 7.88 -20.41
N ALA A 100 14.62 8.99 -20.10
CA ALA A 100 13.25 8.96 -19.63
C ALA A 100 12.26 8.42 -20.67
N ILE A 101 12.48 8.74 -21.96
CA ILE A 101 11.69 8.19 -23.08
C ILE A 101 11.93 6.69 -23.21
N TYR A 102 13.20 6.26 -23.08
CA TYR A 102 13.53 4.84 -23.19
C TYR A 102 13.00 4.02 -22.01
N GLU A 103 13.07 4.53 -20.77
CA GLU A 103 12.44 3.92 -19.59
C GLU A 103 10.92 3.76 -19.76
N THR A 104 10.28 4.78 -20.36
CA THR A 104 8.86 4.70 -20.71
C THR A 104 8.59 3.55 -21.69
N MET A 105 9.43 3.41 -22.73
CA MET A 105 9.35 2.30 -23.71
C MET A 105 9.55 0.94 -23.03
N VAL A 106 10.55 0.84 -22.15
CA VAL A 106 10.86 -0.39 -21.40
C VAL A 106 9.62 -0.82 -20.60
N ARG A 107 8.99 0.08 -19.85
CA ARG A 107 7.81 -0.22 -19.05
C ARG A 107 6.62 -0.71 -19.89
N LEU A 108 6.46 -0.19 -21.11
CA LEU A 108 5.37 -0.57 -22.03
C LEU A 108 5.68 -1.82 -22.86
N ALA A 109 6.90 -2.40 -22.72
CA ALA A 109 7.39 -3.47 -23.55
C ALA A 109 7.02 -4.86 -23.01
N THR A 110 6.75 -5.79 -23.94
CA THR A 110 6.47 -7.20 -23.63
C THR A 110 7.60 -7.88 -22.86
N GLY A 111 8.86 -7.56 -23.18
CA GLY A 111 10.03 -8.18 -22.53
C GLY A 111 10.23 -7.76 -21.06
N ASN A 112 9.68 -6.62 -20.64
CA ASN A 112 9.81 -6.13 -19.28
C ASN A 112 8.79 -6.77 -18.31
N GLU A 113 7.63 -7.20 -18.80
CA GLU A 113 6.56 -7.84 -18.02
C GLU A 113 5.96 -6.95 -16.92
N ALA A 114 6.03 -5.62 -17.06
CA ALA A 114 5.40 -4.69 -16.12
C ALA A 114 3.87 -4.61 -16.28
N LEU A 115 3.35 -4.91 -17.47
CA LEU A 115 1.93 -4.79 -17.82
C LEU A 115 1.37 -6.15 -18.26
N LEU A 116 0.09 -6.37 -17.96
CA LEU A 116 -0.66 -7.52 -18.50
C LEU A 116 -0.86 -7.40 -20.01
N ALA A 117 -1.19 -6.19 -20.47
CA ALA A 117 -1.41 -5.86 -21.88
C ALA A 117 -0.36 -4.86 -22.38
N PRO A 118 0.87 -5.28 -22.67
CA PRO A 118 1.94 -4.39 -23.11
C PRO A 118 1.69 -3.87 -24.54
N PHE A 119 1.96 -2.58 -24.76
CA PHE A 119 1.73 -1.91 -26.05
C PHE A 119 2.92 -1.95 -27.01
N VAL A 120 4.10 -2.33 -26.53
CA VAL A 120 5.33 -2.37 -27.30
C VAL A 120 5.83 -3.82 -27.38
N GLU A 121 5.92 -4.34 -28.59
CA GLU A 121 6.55 -5.63 -28.87
C GLU A 121 8.06 -5.45 -28.97
N SER A 122 8.80 -6.10 -28.09
CA SER A 122 10.22 -5.90 -27.87
C SER A 122 11.08 -7.06 -28.38
N LYS A 123 12.31 -6.75 -28.81
CA LYS A 123 13.36 -7.72 -29.13
C LYS A 123 14.68 -7.28 -28.50
N GLY A 124 15.34 -8.20 -27.82
CA GLY A 124 16.53 -7.94 -27.00
C GLY A 124 16.20 -7.86 -25.52
N ASN A 125 17.18 -7.45 -24.71
CA ASN A 125 17.02 -7.39 -23.26
C ASN A 125 16.34 -6.09 -22.82
N PHE A 126 15.08 -6.16 -22.40
CA PHE A 126 14.30 -5.08 -21.81
C PHE A 126 14.23 -5.17 -20.28
N GLY A 127 15.07 -6.00 -19.64
CA GLY A 127 15.02 -6.25 -18.22
C GLY A 127 13.76 -6.97 -17.77
N LYS A 128 13.60 -7.10 -16.47
CA LYS A 128 12.38 -7.67 -15.85
C LYS A 128 11.88 -6.77 -14.74
N TYR A 129 10.59 -6.45 -14.74
CA TYR A 129 9.98 -5.57 -13.75
C TYR A 129 10.16 -6.07 -12.32
N TYR A 130 10.10 -7.39 -12.13
CA TYR A 130 10.18 -8.05 -10.83
C TYR A 130 11.61 -8.30 -10.32
N SER A 131 12.64 -7.91 -11.09
CA SER A 131 14.05 -8.07 -10.67
C SER A 131 14.81 -6.75 -10.75
N GLY A 132 15.60 -6.42 -9.72
CA GLY A 132 16.52 -5.30 -9.72
C GLY A 132 17.81 -5.59 -10.47
N ASP A 133 18.22 -6.85 -10.49
CA ASP A 133 19.48 -7.30 -11.10
C ASP A 133 19.35 -7.47 -12.62
N LEU A 134 18.18 -7.84 -13.13
CA LEU A 134 17.91 -7.99 -14.56
C LEU A 134 17.53 -6.65 -15.19
N SER A 135 18.51 -5.74 -15.30
CA SER A 135 18.33 -4.44 -15.93
C SER A 135 18.32 -4.53 -17.46
N TYR A 136 17.66 -3.55 -18.10
CA TYR A 136 17.56 -3.47 -19.54
C TYR A 136 18.87 -3.03 -20.21
N ALA A 137 19.09 -3.51 -21.45
CA ALA A 137 20.22 -3.10 -22.26
C ALA A 137 20.03 -1.68 -22.82
N ALA A 138 21.12 -1.02 -23.21
CA ALA A 138 21.05 0.29 -23.84
C ALA A 138 20.22 0.26 -25.14
N SER A 139 19.51 1.36 -25.45
CA SER A 139 18.56 1.50 -26.56
C SER A 139 19.13 1.16 -27.94
N ARG A 140 20.46 1.27 -28.14
CA ARG A 140 21.14 0.91 -29.37
C ARG A 140 21.20 -0.60 -29.64
N TYR A 141 21.01 -1.43 -28.61
CA TYR A 141 21.05 -2.90 -28.73
C TYR A 141 19.66 -3.53 -28.81
N THR A 142 18.62 -2.80 -28.51
CA THR A 142 17.24 -3.29 -28.50
C THR A 142 16.46 -2.82 -29.72
N GLU A 143 15.41 -3.56 -30.06
CA GLU A 143 14.48 -3.25 -31.17
C GLU A 143 13.04 -3.33 -30.66
N ALA A 144 12.18 -2.49 -31.22
CA ALA A 144 10.78 -2.42 -30.82
C ALA A 144 9.87 -2.11 -32.01
N LYS A 145 8.61 -2.51 -31.88
CA LYS A 145 7.47 -2.08 -32.69
C LYS A 145 6.22 -2.05 -31.79
N LEU A 146 5.10 -1.57 -32.30
CA LEU A 146 3.83 -1.64 -31.59
C LEU A 146 3.32 -3.09 -31.55
N SER A 147 2.80 -3.50 -30.41
CA SER A 147 2.15 -4.80 -30.24
C SER A 147 0.78 -4.84 -30.90
N PRO A 148 0.21 -6.01 -31.22
CA PRO A 148 -1.11 -6.12 -31.86
C PRO A 148 -2.24 -5.40 -31.14
N ILE A 149 -2.23 -5.38 -29.80
CA ILE A 149 -3.25 -4.68 -28.99
C ILE A 149 -3.22 -3.16 -29.18
N SER A 150 -2.08 -2.61 -29.62
CA SER A 150 -1.96 -1.18 -29.89
C SER A 150 -2.83 -0.74 -31.08
N ALA A 151 -3.32 -1.66 -31.90
CA ALA A 151 -4.33 -1.33 -32.91
C ALA A 151 -5.61 -0.77 -32.27
N GLU A 152 -5.95 -1.21 -31.08
CA GLU A 152 -7.17 -0.81 -30.37
C GLU A 152 -7.06 0.57 -29.71
N ILE A 153 -5.86 1.08 -29.48
CA ILE A 153 -5.65 2.44 -28.95
C ILE A 153 -5.52 3.49 -30.06
N PHE A 154 -5.30 3.06 -31.32
CA PHE A 154 -5.21 3.95 -32.48
C PHE A 154 -6.34 3.74 -33.48
N LYS A 155 -7.36 2.94 -33.11
CA LYS A 155 -8.46 2.64 -34.02
C LYS A 155 -9.14 3.90 -34.50
N ASP A 156 -9.19 4.06 -35.82
CA ASP A 156 -9.84 5.18 -36.51
C ASP A 156 -9.31 6.58 -36.11
N ILE A 157 -8.07 6.71 -35.62
CA ILE A 157 -7.49 7.98 -35.18
C ILE A 157 -7.49 9.05 -36.28
N ASP A 158 -7.46 8.64 -37.55
CA ASP A 158 -7.49 9.54 -38.71
C ASP A 158 -8.91 9.99 -39.09
N LYS A 159 -9.95 9.58 -38.33
CA LYS A 159 -11.35 9.93 -38.54
C LYS A 159 -11.90 10.92 -37.50
N ASP A 160 -11.05 11.80 -37.02
CA ASP A 160 -11.37 12.84 -36.04
C ASP A 160 -12.05 12.37 -34.72
N PRO A 161 -11.70 11.22 -34.12
CA PRO A 161 -12.32 10.72 -32.89
C PRO A 161 -11.92 11.53 -31.66
N VAL A 162 -10.79 12.24 -31.68
CA VAL A 162 -10.19 12.99 -30.58
C VAL A 162 -9.58 14.30 -31.04
N ASP A 163 -9.39 15.23 -30.11
CA ASP A 163 -8.76 16.52 -30.40
C ASP A 163 -7.26 16.37 -30.61
N PHE A 164 -6.73 17.14 -31.57
CA PHE A 164 -5.31 17.32 -31.80
C PHE A 164 -4.88 18.70 -31.33
N VAL A 165 -3.83 18.74 -30.53
CA VAL A 165 -3.20 19.95 -29.98
C VAL A 165 -1.82 20.15 -30.59
N ASP A 166 -1.33 21.39 -30.56
CA ASP A 166 0.02 21.69 -31.01
C ASP A 166 1.06 21.09 -30.05
N SER A 167 2.17 20.59 -30.61
CA SER A 167 3.34 20.18 -29.83
C SER A 167 3.93 21.37 -29.07
N TYR A 168 4.84 21.10 -28.12
CA TYR A 168 5.46 22.12 -27.27
C TYR A 168 6.15 23.26 -28.04
N ASP A 169 6.57 23.01 -29.29
CA ASP A 169 7.21 23.97 -30.19
C ASP A 169 6.29 24.46 -31.32
N GLY A 170 5.04 24.02 -31.35
CA GLY A 170 4.07 24.34 -32.39
C GLY A 170 4.38 23.78 -33.78
N ALA A 171 5.41 22.95 -33.92
CA ALA A 171 5.84 22.43 -35.22
C ALA A 171 5.01 21.23 -35.70
N MET A 172 4.39 20.51 -34.77
CA MET A 172 3.64 19.30 -35.05
C MET A 172 2.32 19.29 -34.27
N LYS A 173 1.41 18.39 -34.67
CA LYS A 173 0.19 18.12 -33.91
C LYS A 173 0.24 16.75 -33.29
N GLU A 174 -0.24 16.65 -32.05
CA GLU A 174 -0.34 15.42 -31.28
C GLU A 174 -1.77 15.23 -30.74
N PRO A 175 -2.25 13.99 -30.60
CA PRO A 175 -3.56 13.73 -30.03
C PRO A 175 -3.54 14.05 -28.50
N ARG A 176 -4.55 14.76 -28.03
CA ARG A 176 -4.73 15.04 -26.61
C ARG A 176 -4.97 13.76 -25.83
N LEU A 177 -5.82 12.88 -26.33
CA LEU A 177 -6.12 11.55 -25.81
C LEU A 177 -6.01 10.53 -26.94
N LEU A 178 -5.79 9.26 -26.63
CA LEU A 178 -5.82 8.18 -27.61
C LEU A 178 -7.21 7.53 -27.64
N PRO A 179 -7.79 7.26 -28.84
CA PRO A 179 -9.17 6.75 -28.98
C PRO A 179 -9.32 5.29 -28.61
N THR A 180 -9.00 4.93 -27.35
CA THR A 180 -9.01 3.55 -26.85
C THR A 180 -10.39 2.92 -26.99
N THR A 181 -10.43 1.69 -27.54
CA THR A 181 -11.68 0.94 -27.71
C THR A 181 -12.12 0.20 -26.44
N PHE A 182 -11.28 0.19 -25.41
CA PHE A 182 -11.55 -0.40 -24.09
C PHE A 182 -11.03 0.54 -22.98
N PRO A 183 -11.53 0.44 -21.72
CA PRO A 183 -11.10 1.28 -20.60
C PRO A 183 -9.69 0.94 -20.14
N ASN A 184 -8.67 1.37 -20.89
CA ASN A 184 -7.28 1.06 -20.60
C ASN A 184 -6.82 1.58 -19.23
N ILE A 185 -7.43 2.63 -18.72
CA ILE A 185 -7.16 3.15 -17.37
C ILE A 185 -7.36 2.10 -16.25
N LEU A 186 -8.23 1.12 -16.47
CA LEU A 186 -8.47 0.01 -15.54
C LEU A 186 -7.63 -1.22 -15.88
N VAL A 187 -7.13 -1.37 -17.11
CA VAL A 187 -6.32 -2.53 -17.53
C VAL A 187 -4.87 -2.35 -17.16
N SER A 188 -4.33 -1.16 -17.38
CA SER A 188 -2.92 -0.86 -17.19
C SER A 188 -2.63 -0.30 -15.80
N ALA A 189 -1.94 -1.07 -14.96
CA ALA A 189 -1.48 -0.58 -13.67
C ALA A 189 -0.64 0.70 -13.81
N ASN A 190 -1.00 1.73 -13.06
CA ASN A 190 -0.37 3.05 -13.15
C ASN A 190 0.02 3.58 -11.77
N LYS A 191 1.28 3.98 -11.62
CA LYS A 191 1.79 4.62 -10.42
C LYS A 191 2.34 6.00 -10.75
N GLY A 192 1.84 7.03 -10.08
CA GLY A 192 2.25 8.42 -10.27
C GLY A 192 2.57 9.10 -8.96
N ILE A 193 3.73 9.73 -8.89
CA ILE A 193 4.13 10.56 -7.74
C ILE A 193 4.10 12.01 -8.22
N GLY A 194 3.10 12.74 -7.77
CA GLY A 194 2.94 14.15 -8.04
C GLY A 194 3.43 15.02 -6.89
N VAL A 195 3.03 16.27 -6.89
CA VAL A 195 3.29 17.21 -5.81
C VAL A 195 2.07 17.28 -4.91
N ALA A 196 2.22 16.98 -3.64
CA ALA A 196 1.15 16.87 -2.63
C ALA A 196 0.06 15.82 -2.93
N MET A 197 0.16 15.11 -4.03
CA MET A 197 -0.81 14.09 -4.47
C MET A 197 -0.06 12.90 -5.08
N ALA A 198 -0.65 11.72 -4.99
CA ALA A 198 -0.15 10.51 -5.62
C ALA A 198 -1.30 9.78 -6.33
N SER A 199 -0.95 8.93 -7.29
CA SER A 199 -1.89 8.01 -7.94
C SER A 199 -1.28 6.62 -7.89
N ASP A 200 -2.06 5.63 -7.47
CA ASP A 200 -1.68 4.22 -7.51
C ASP A 200 -2.92 3.41 -7.93
N ILE A 201 -2.96 3.08 -9.22
CA ILE A 201 -4.08 2.38 -9.86
C ILE A 201 -3.62 0.96 -10.13
N CYS A 202 -4.28 -0.03 -9.52
CA CYS A 202 -4.06 -1.43 -9.85
C CYS A 202 -4.67 -1.77 -11.22
N GLY A 203 -4.04 -2.70 -11.93
CA GLY A 203 -4.60 -3.24 -13.17
C GLY A 203 -5.65 -4.31 -12.89
N PHE A 204 -6.58 -4.45 -13.84
CA PHE A 204 -7.56 -5.53 -13.87
C PHE A 204 -7.41 -6.31 -15.17
N ASN A 205 -7.94 -7.52 -15.22
CA ASN A 205 -7.90 -8.34 -16.42
C ASN A 205 -8.69 -7.69 -17.57
N LEU A 206 -8.10 -7.64 -18.78
CA LEU A 206 -8.71 -7.01 -19.95
C LEU A 206 -10.10 -7.58 -20.27
N ASN A 207 -10.25 -8.91 -20.25
CA ASN A 207 -11.50 -9.55 -20.60
C ASN A 207 -12.59 -9.28 -19.57
N GLU A 208 -12.23 -9.22 -18.29
CA GLU A 208 -13.14 -8.87 -17.19
C GLU A 208 -13.57 -7.40 -17.27
N VAL A 209 -12.63 -6.48 -17.56
CA VAL A 209 -12.92 -5.04 -17.75
C VAL A 209 -13.87 -4.83 -18.93
N CYS A 210 -13.62 -5.49 -20.08
CA CYS A 210 -14.51 -5.40 -21.24
C CYS A 210 -15.91 -5.93 -20.89
N THR A 211 -15.98 -7.08 -20.21
CA THR A 211 -17.26 -7.68 -19.81
C THR A 211 -18.02 -6.78 -18.82
N ALA A 212 -17.35 -6.30 -17.77
CA ALA A 212 -17.92 -5.36 -16.81
C ALA A 212 -18.41 -4.08 -17.47
N THR A 213 -17.68 -3.56 -18.46
CA THR A 213 -18.08 -2.36 -19.19
C THR A 213 -19.31 -2.60 -20.06
N MET A 214 -19.41 -3.75 -20.72
CA MET A 214 -20.61 -4.12 -21.51
C MET A 214 -21.87 -4.20 -20.62
N HIS A 215 -21.76 -4.77 -19.43
CA HIS A 215 -22.88 -4.79 -18.47
C HIS A 215 -23.19 -3.42 -17.89
N TYR A 216 -22.15 -2.60 -17.63
CA TYR A 216 -22.32 -1.22 -17.20
C TYR A 216 -23.06 -0.36 -18.24
N LEU A 217 -22.83 -0.57 -19.55
CA LEU A 217 -23.53 0.12 -20.62
C LEU A 217 -25.05 -0.19 -20.63
N GLN A 218 -25.44 -1.40 -20.21
CA GLN A 218 -26.82 -1.84 -20.09
C GLN A 218 -27.46 -1.35 -18.79
N ASP A 219 -26.77 -1.54 -17.66
CA ASP A 219 -27.19 -1.09 -16.33
C ASP A 219 -26.02 -0.48 -15.56
N PRO A 220 -25.98 0.86 -15.42
CA PRO A 220 -24.92 1.54 -14.66
C PRO A 220 -24.86 1.15 -13.18
N ASN A 221 -25.92 0.51 -12.63
CA ASN A 221 -25.96 0.07 -11.24
C ASN A 221 -25.62 -1.43 -11.05
N CYS A 222 -25.23 -2.13 -12.11
CA CYS A 222 -24.86 -3.54 -12.02
C CYS A 222 -23.76 -3.79 -10.98
N ASP A 223 -23.71 -4.99 -10.40
CA ASP A 223 -22.61 -5.40 -9.51
C ASP A 223 -21.34 -5.67 -10.33
N LEU A 224 -20.43 -4.69 -10.35
CA LEU A 224 -19.17 -4.80 -11.09
C LEU A 224 -18.27 -5.95 -10.59
N LEU A 225 -18.37 -6.32 -9.29
CA LEU A 225 -17.58 -7.41 -8.73
C LEU A 225 -18.00 -8.80 -9.25
N GLU A 226 -19.19 -8.93 -9.82
CA GLU A 226 -19.59 -10.17 -10.49
C GLU A 226 -18.76 -10.45 -11.75
N TYR A 227 -18.41 -9.40 -12.49
CA TYR A 227 -17.68 -9.48 -13.76
C TYR A 227 -16.20 -9.21 -13.64
N MET A 228 -15.80 -8.43 -12.64
CA MET A 228 -14.43 -8.00 -12.37
C MET A 228 -14.15 -8.09 -10.86
N PRO A 229 -13.95 -9.31 -10.32
CA PRO A 229 -13.98 -9.56 -8.87
C PRO A 229 -12.81 -8.95 -8.11
N MET A 230 -11.65 -8.81 -8.74
CA MET A 230 -10.43 -8.31 -8.09
C MET A 230 -9.37 -7.89 -9.12
N PRO A 231 -8.34 -7.12 -8.70
CA PRO A 231 -7.18 -6.79 -9.53
C PRO A 231 -6.48 -8.03 -10.12
N ASP A 232 -5.77 -7.82 -11.22
CA ASP A 232 -4.91 -8.81 -11.87
C ASP A 232 -3.54 -8.18 -12.14
N PHE A 233 -2.46 -8.91 -11.87
CA PHE A 233 -1.10 -8.40 -11.97
C PHE A 233 -0.24 -9.27 -12.90
N SER A 234 0.67 -8.63 -13.61
CA SER A 234 1.59 -9.30 -14.51
C SER A 234 2.55 -10.27 -13.81
N THR A 235 2.84 -10.04 -12.54
CA THR A 235 3.69 -10.89 -11.68
C THR A 235 2.95 -12.08 -11.06
N GLY A 236 1.62 -12.17 -11.26
CA GLY A 236 0.79 -13.22 -10.65
C GLY A 236 0.56 -12.99 -9.16
N GLY A 237 0.80 -14.04 -8.35
CA GLY A 237 0.55 -14.03 -6.92
C GLY A 237 -0.90 -14.36 -6.56
N GLU A 238 -1.25 -14.21 -5.28
CA GLU A 238 -2.59 -14.49 -4.74
C GLU A 238 -3.08 -13.35 -3.88
N ILE A 239 -4.29 -12.86 -4.16
CA ILE A 239 -4.95 -11.83 -3.34
C ILE A 239 -5.73 -12.53 -2.22
N ILE A 240 -5.52 -12.10 -0.98
CA ILE A 240 -6.38 -12.47 0.16
C ILE A 240 -7.67 -11.69 -0.02
N TYR A 241 -8.69 -12.39 -0.52
CA TYR A 241 -9.92 -11.76 -0.99
C TYR A 241 -10.86 -11.42 0.17
N ARG A 242 -11.19 -10.15 0.30
CA ARG A 242 -12.26 -9.67 1.17
C ARG A 242 -13.20 -8.81 0.35
N ARG A 243 -14.44 -9.25 0.20
CA ARG A 243 -15.44 -8.56 -0.63
C ARG A 243 -15.62 -7.09 -0.21
N GLU A 244 -15.70 -6.82 1.07
CA GLU A 244 -15.86 -5.46 1.62
C GLU A 244 -14.71 -4.50 1.21
N GLU A 245 -13.47 -5.01 1.18
CA GLU A 245 -12.30 -4.23 0.75
C GLU A 245 -12.40 -3.92 -0.77
N MET A 246 -12.83 -4.90 -1.57
CA MET A 246 -13.00 -4.73 -3.01
C MET A 246 -14.17 -3.79 -3.33
N GLU A 247 -15.30 -3.92 -2.66
CA GLU A 247 -16.45 -2.99 -2.79
C GLU A 247 -16.02 -1.56 -2.50
N LYS A 248 -15.26 -1.33 -1.43
CA LYS A 248 -14.74 -0.01 -1.11
C LYS A 248 -13.86 0.57 -2.22
N ILE A 249 -12.97 -0.25 -2.81
CA ILE A 249 -12.10 0.17 -3.91
C ILE A 249 -12.94 0.48 -5.16
N ILE A 250 -13.91 -0.37 -5.51
CA ILE A 250 -14.80 -0.18 -6.65
C ILE A 250 -15.60 1.13 -6.55
N GLU A 251 -16.09 1.46 -5.35
CA GLU A 251 -16.94 2.65 -5.16
C GLU A 251 -16.13 3.93 -4.92
N THR A 252 -14.97 3.87 -4.27
CA THR A 252 -14.24 5.07 -3.86
C THR A 252 -12.89 5.29 -4.53
N GLY A 253 -12.29 4.25 -5.13
CA GLY A 253 -10.90 4.27 -5.62
C GLY A 253 -9.86 4.28 -4.51
N LEU A 254 -10.27 4.14 -3.25
CA LEU A 254 -9.42 4.15 -2.06
C LEU A 254 -9.57 2.85 -1.29
N GLY A 255 -8.46 2.30 -0.85
CA GLY A 255 -8.46 1.08 -0.03
C GLY A 255 -7.13 0.36 -0.13
N SER A 256 -7.04 -0.80 0.49
CA SER A 256 -5.87 -1.65 0.38
C SER A 256 -6.30 -3.11 0.48
N PHE A 257 -5.53 -3.97 -0.15
CA PHE A 257 -5.68 -5.41 -0.07
C PHE A 257 -4.31 -6.07 0.02
N GLN A 258 -4.27 -7.29 0.53
CA GLN A 258 -3.03 -8.05 0.66
C GLN A 258 -2.86 -8.98 -0.53
N ILE A 259 -1.63 -9.02 -1.05
CA ILE A 259 -1.19 -9.93 -2.09
C ILE A 259 0.01 -10.71 -1.60
N ARG A 260 0.06 -12.01 -1.87
CA ARG A 260 1.15 -12.90 -1.50
C ARG A 260 1.74 -13.62 -2.70
N SER A 261 3.00 -14.04 -2.55
CA SER A 261 3.70 -14.87 -3.52
C SER A 261 3.10 -16.26 -3.63
N ARG A 262 3.29 -16.90 -4.78
CA ARG A 262 3.06 -18.32 -4.98
C ARG A 262 4.35 -19.10 -4.91
N TRP A 263 4.28 -20.28 -4.31
CA TRP A 263 5.42 -21.14 -4.13
C TRP A 263 5.03 -22.61 -4.25
N ARG A 264 6.02 -23.46 -4.44
CA ARG A 264 5.87 -24.91 -4.41
C ARG A 264 7.02 -25.54 -3.63
N TRP A 265 6.74 -26.67 -3.02
CA TRP A 265 7.73 -27.47 -2.31
C TRP A 265 8.32 -28.54 -3.24
N ILE A 266 9.64 -28.67 -3.29
CA ILE A 266 10.38 -29.68 -4.05
C ILE A 266 11.08 -30.58 -3.01
N PRO A 267 10.45 -31.74 -2.64
CA PRO A 267 10.94 -32.60 -1.55
C PRO A 267 12.33 -33.18 -1.81
N GLU A 268 12.62 -33.56 -3.06
CA GLU A 268 13.88 -34.20 -3.46
C GLU A 268 15.08 -33.31 -3.20
N GLU A 269 14.94 -32.02 -3.44
CA GLU A 269 15.98 -31.01 -3.27
C GLU A 269 15.88 -30.28 -1.93
N ARG A 270 14.77 -30.42 -1.22
CA ARG A 270 14.39 -29.67 -0.01
C ARG A 270 14.41 -28.17 -0.23
N ILE A 271 13.83 -27.75 -1.37
CA ILE A 271 13.76 -26.37 -1.82
C ILE A 271 12.31 -25.91 -1.80
N ILE A 272 12.08 -24.72 -1.21
CA ILE A 272 10.90 -23.92 -1.52
C ILE A 272 11.24 -23.08 -2.74
N GLU A 273 10.52 -23.29 -3.81
CA GLU A 273 10.61 -22.50 -5.04
C GLU A 273 9.48 -21.47 -5.05
N VAL A 274 9.82 -20.18 -4.99
CA VAL A 274 8.88 -19.07 -5.21
C VAL A 274 8.94 -18.69 -6.68
N TYR A 275 7.80 -18.79 -7.39
CA TYR A 275 7.69 -18.56 -8.84
C TYR A 275 6.79 -17.39 -9.22
N GLU A 276 6.04 -16.81 -8.29
CA GLU A 276 5.27 -15.58 -8.44
C GLU A 276 5.41 -14.72 -7.19
N ILE A 277 5.53 -13.41 -7.34
CA ILE A 277 5.70 -12.47 -6.23
C ILE A 277 4.70 -11.31 -6.32
N PRO A 278 4.41 -10.61 -5.19
CA PRO A 278 3.60 -9.41 -5.21
C PRO A 278 4.14 -8.36 -6.19
N TYR A 279 3.24 -7.70 -6.91
CA TYR A 279 3.59 -6.63 -7.86
C TYR A 279 4.29 -5.42 -7.21
N THR A 280 4.16 -5.30 -5.89
CA THR A 280 4.73 -4.20 -5.09
C THR A 280 6.21 -4.37 -4.76
N THR A 281 6.80 -5.55 -5.00
CA THR A 281 8.17 -5.90 -4.59
C THR A 281 9.01 -6.48 -5.73
N LYS A 282 10.27 -6.78 -5.45
CA LYS A 282 11.23 -7.39 -6.37
C LYS A 282 11.99 -8.52 -5.71
N THR A 283 12.59 -9.41 -6.52
CA THR A 283 13.34 -10.58 -6.04
C THR A 283 14.48 -10.20 -5.11
N ASP A 284 15.27 -9.20 -5.48
CA ASP A 284 16.39 -8.68 -4.70
C ASP A 284 15.95 -8.20 -3.31
N VAL A 285 14.87 -7.44 -3.21
CA VAL A 285 14.32 -6.92 -1.94
C VAL A 285 13.86 -8.06 -1.02
N ILE A 286 13.22 -9.08 -1.59
CA ILE A 286 12.78 -10.27 -0.83
C ILE A 286 13.99 -11.01 -0.26
N ILE A 287 14.99 -11.28 -1.12
CA ILE A 287 16.19 -12.03 -0.74
C ILE A 287 16.98 -11.28 0.33
N GLU A 288 17.23 -9.99 0.15
CA GLU A 288 17.92 -9.15 1.15
C GLU A 288 17.20 -9.20 2.51
N ARG A 289 15.87 -9.13 2.50
CA ARG A 289 15.08 -9.18 3.73
C ARG A 289 15.20 -10.53 4.44
N ILE A 290 15.13 -11.65 3.69
CA ILE A 290 15.28 -12.99 4.24
C ILE A 290 16.69 -13.19 4.79
N VAL A 291 17.74 -12.79 4.06
CA VAL A 291 19.13 -12.85 4.52
C VAL A 291 19.33 -12.06 5.81
N LYS A 292 18.73 -10.87 5.91
CA LYS A 292 18.76 -10.07 7.14
C LYS A 292 18.13 -10.80 8.32
N LEU A 293 16.94 -11.40 8.14
CA LEU A 293 16.25 -12.17 9.19
C LEU A 293 17.06 -13.40 9.62
N SER A 294 17.75 -14.06 8.69
CA SER A 294 18.63 -15.19 8.99
C SER A 294 19.84 -14.73 9.82
N LYS A 295 20.48 -13.62 9.45
CA LYS A 295 21.61 -13.03 10.22
C LYS A 295 21.19 -12.59 11.63
N GLU A 296 19.98 -12.07 11.78
CA GLU A 296 19.40 -11.69 13.07
C GLU A 296 18.97 -12.91 13.92
N GLY A 297 19.09 -14.14 13.39
CA GLY A 297 18.71 -15.37 14.07
C GLY A 297 17.19 -15.59 14.20
N LYS A 298 16.39 -14.75 13.55
CA LYS A 298 14.91 -14.86 13.55
C LYS A 298 14.40 -16.00 12.69
N VAL A 299 15.13 -16.33 11.63
CA VAL A 299 14.83 -17.44 10.71
C VAL A 299 16.07 -18.30 10.63
N LYS A 300 16.08 -19.42 11.38
CA LYS A 300 17.21 -20.36 11.49
C LYS A 300 17.03 -21.58 10.59
N GLU A 301 15.87 -21.75 10.05
CA GLU A 301 15.37 -22.89 9.27
C GLU A 301 15.99 -22.96 7.87
N ILE A 302 16.40 -21.81 7.33
CA ILE A 302 16.98 -21.67 5.99
C ILE A 302 18.46 -22.06 6.01
N ALA A 303 18.88 -22.85 5.02
CA ALA A 303 20.27 -23.20 4.79
C ALA A 303 20.92 -22.24 3.81
N ASP A 304 20.24 -21.95 2.67
CA ASP A 304 20.70 -21.04 1.63
C ASP A 304 19.51 -20.39 0.89
N ILE A 305 19.75 -19.29 0.18
CA ILE A 305 18.76 -18.61 -0.68
C ILE A 305 19.45 -18.07 -1.92
N ARG A 306 18.84 -18.32 -3.09
CA ARG A 306 19.39 -17.91 -4.39
C ARG A 306 18.32 -17.33 -5.30
N ASP A 307 18.70 -16.34 -6.10
CA ASP A 307 17.92 -15.91 -7.26
C ASP A 307 18.33 -16.76 -8.47
N GLU A 308 17.45 -17.63 -8.92
CA GLU A 308 17.62 -18.47 -10.11
C GLU A 308 16.71 -18.02 -11.25
N THR A 309 16.28 -16.76 -11.20
CA THR A 309 15.46 -16.13 -12.24
C THR A 309 16.21 -16.07 -13.56
N ASP A 310 15.60 -16.62 -14.61
CA ASP A 310 16.17 -16.67 -15.95
C ASP A 310 15.14 -16.33 -17.04
N LEU A 311 15.40 -16.73 -18.30
CA LEU A 311 14.51 -16.51 -19.42
C LEU A 311 13.19 -17.30 -19.33
N SER A 312 13.15 -18.37 -18.55
CA SER A 312 11.95 -19.19 -18.34
C SER A 312 10.99 -18.60 -17.32
N GLY A 313 11.45 -17.67 -16.48
CA GLY A 313 10.63 -16.96 -15.53
C GLY A 313 11.31 -16.69 -14.19
N LEU A 314 10.52 -16.16 -13.24
CA LEU A 314 10.94 -15.89 -11.89
C LEU A 314 11.13 -17.19 -11.10
N ARG A 315 12.27 -17.29 -10.42
CA ARG A 315 12.58 -18.41 -9.53
C ARG A 315 13.46 -17.96 -8.37
N ILE A 316 12.90 -17.91 -7.15
CA ILE A 316 13.68 -17.76 -5.92
C ILE A 316 13.73 -19.14 -5.26
N ALA A 317 14.94 -19.70 -5.09
CA ALA A 317 15.17 -20.99 -4.46
C ALA A 317 15.58 -20.78 -2.99
N ILE A 318 14.83 -21.37 -2.05
CA ILE A 318 15.10 -21.31 -0.62
C ILE A 318 15.38 -22.73 -0.12
N ASP A 319 16.65 -23.03 0.19
CA ASP A 319 17.08 -24.32 0.69
C ASP A 319 16.77 -24.47 2.18
N LEU A 320 16.13 -25.55 2.56
CA LEU A 320 15.75 -25.82 3.95
C LEU A 320 16.71 -26.78 4.64
N LYS A 321 16.91 -26.55 5.94
CA LYS A 321 17.57 -27.53 6.82
C LYS A 321 16.69 -28.77 7.00
N ARG A 322 17.30 -29.88 7.45
CA ARG A 322 16.56 -31.13 7.69
C ARG A 322 15.51 -30.97 8.79
N GLY A 323 14.32 -31.53 8.55
CA GLY A 323 13.22 -31.53 9.52
C GLY A 323 12.41 -30.25 9.63
N VAL A 324 12.61 -29.28 8.72
CA VAL A 324 11.84 -28.05 8.66
C VAL A 324 10.53 -28.30 7.91
N ASP A 325 9.44 -27.81 8.47
CA ASP A 325 8.12 -27.77 7.86
C ASP A 325 8.03 -26.55 6.92
N PRO A 326 7.87 -26.75 5.58
CA PRO A 326 7.87 -25.67 4.61
C PRO A 326 6.66 -24.72 4.78
N ASP A 327 5.48 -25.23 5.16
CA ASP A 327 4.27 -24.41 5.32
C ASP A 327 4.40 -23.45 6.49
N LYS A 328 4.92 -23.93 7.63
CA LYS A 328 5.19 -23.09 8.81
C LYS A 328 6.24 -22.03 8.52
N LEU A 329 7.31 -22.40 7.79
CA LEU A 329 8.33 -21.44 7.40
C LEU A 329 7.76 -20.37 6.47
N MET A 330 7.00 -20.76 5.46
CA MET A 330 6.38 -19.79 4.53
C MET A 330 5.40 -18.86 5.25
N ALA A 331 4.60 -19.38 6.18
CA ALA A 331 3.71 -18.52 6.99
C ALA A 331 4.50 -17.49 7.80
N LYS A 332 5.67 -17.87 8.34
CA LYS A 332 6.59 -16.97 9.04
C LYS A 332 7.24 -15.94 8.11
N LEU A 333 7.62 -16.34 6.89
CA LEU A 333 8.21 -15.47 5.88
C LEU A 333 7.17 -14.47 5.34
N TYR A 334 5.94 -14.88 5.08
CA TYR A 334 4.84 -14.00 4.68
C TYR A 334 4.62 -12.86 5.68
N ARG A 335 4.72 -13.14 6.97
CA ARG A 335 4.52 -12.13 8.02
C ARG A 335 5.71 -11.18 8.19
N SER A 336 6.91 -11.59 7.83
CA SER A 336 8.15 -10.87 8.13
C SER A 336 8.87 -10.28 6.92
N THR A 337 8.39 -10.58 5.71
CA THR A 337 9.00 -10.14 4.45
C THR A 337 7.93 -9.63 3.47
N THR A 338 8.37 -9.09 2.33
CA THR A 338 7.51 -8.67 1.23
C THR A 338 7.04 -9.82 0.31
N LEU A 339 7.23 -11.09 0.72
CA LEU A 339 6.56 -12.23 0.09
C LEU A 339 5.02 -12.13 0.25
N GLN A 340 4.54 -11.46 1.28
CA GLN A 340 3.19 -10.93 1.39
C GLN A 340 3.28 -9.43 1.63
N ASP A 341 2.57 -8.65 0.82
CA ASP A 341 2.61 -7.21 0.90
C ASP A 341 1.22 -6.61 0.68
N SER A 342 1.05 -5.35 1.02
CA SER A 342 -0.21 -4.62 0.87
C SER A 342 -0.14 -3.69 -0.33
N PHE A 343 -1.09 -3.83 -1.27
CA PHE A 343 -1.30 -2.84 -2.32
C PHE A 343 -2.29 -1.79 -1.84
N SER A 344 -1.87 -0.52 -1.84
CA SER A 344 -2.69 0.61 -1.43
C SER A 344 -3.22 1.34 -2.66
N CYS A 345 -4.53 1.24 -2.90
CA CYS A 345 -5.19 1.91 -4.00
C CYS A 345 -5.42 3.39 -3.71
N ASN A 346 -5.11 4.22 -4.70
CA ASN A 346 -5.43 5.64 -4.75
C ASN A 346 -5.65 6.03 -6.21
N PHE A 347 -6.88 5.89 -6.69
CA PHE A 347 -7.23 6.06 -8.10
C PHE A 347 -7.41 7.54 -8.46
N ASN A 348 -6.30 8.25 -8.51
CA ASN A 348 -6.26 9.66 -8.87
C ASN A 348 -6.06 9.77 -10.39
N VAL A 349 -7.09 10.23 -11.08
CA VAL A 349 -7.18 10.30 -12.53
C VAL A 349 -7.47 11.74 -12.95
N LEU A 350 -6.92 12.18 -14.07
CA LEU A 350 -7.25 13.48 -14.66
C LEU A 350 -8.52 13.40 -15.50
N VAL A 351 -9.47 14.23 -15.15
CA VAL A 351 -10.68 14.47 -15.95
C VAL A 351 -10.73 15.96 -16.28
N ASP A 352 -10.76 16.30 -17.56
CA ASP A 352 -10.72 17.68 -18.06
C ASP A 352 -9.56 18.52 -17.48
N GLY A 353 -8.41 17.88 -17.25
CA GLY A 353 -7.21 18.50 -16.70
C GLY A 353 -7.18 18.67 -15.17
N TYR A 354 -8.18 18.18 -14.45
CA TYR A 354 -8.26 18.24 -13.00
C TYR A 354 -8.08 16.87 -12.37
N PRO A 355 -7.20 16.70 -11.37
CA PRO A 355 -7.04 15.45 -10.65
C PRO A 355 -8.27 15.16 -9.77
N ARG A 356 -8.82 13.95 -9.90
CA ARG A 356 -9.96 13.47 -9.11
C ARG A 356 -9.68 12.05 -8.63
N VAL A 357 -9.95 11.79 -7.36
CA VAL A 357 -9.98 10.42 -6.83
C VAL A 357 -11.34 9.84 -7.15
N MET A 358 -11.36 8.74 -7.90
CA MET A 358 -12.59 8.14 -8.42
C MET A 358 -12.61 6.63 -8.22
N GLY A 359 -13.76 6.08 -7.85
CA GLY A 359 -14.01 4.65 -7.88
C GLY A 359 -14.08 4.11 -9.31
N VAL A 360 -14.00 2.79 -9.46
CA VAL A 360 -14.07 2.13 -10.78
C VAL A 360 -15.36 2.49 -11.51
N ARG A 361 -16.49 2.53 -10.81
CA ARG A 361 -17.80 2.93 -11.38
C ARG A 361 -17.76 4.34 -11.96
N GLN A 362 -17.15 5.28 -11.26
CA GLN A 362 -17.01 6.66 -11.72
C GLN A 362 -16.04 6.76 -12.91
N ILE A 363 -14.95 5.99 -12.88
CA ILE A 363 -14.01 5.91 -14.02
C ILE A 363 -14.71 5.36 -15.26
N LEU A 364 -15.50 4.29 -15.12
CA LEU A 364 -16.31 3.77 -16.24
C LEU A 364 -17.32 4.77 -16.74
N HIS A 365 -17.96 5.54 -15.86
CA HIS A 365 -18.89 6.62 -16.25
C HIS A 365 -18.20 7.66 -17.14
N GLU A 366 -17.06 8.20 -16.69
CA GLU A 366 -16.32 9.21 -17.44
C GLU A 366 -15.74 8.63 -18.74
N TRP A 367 -15.25 7.40 -18.74
CA TRP A 367 -14.77 6.73 -19.94
C TRP A 367 -15.88 6.51 -20.96
N VAL A 368 -17.04 6.01 -20.54
CA VAL A 368 -18.20 5.78 -21.42
C VAL A 368 -18.68 7.09 -22.03
N LYS A 369 -18.83 8.13 -21.22
CA LYS A 369 -19.21 9.47 -21.69
C LYS A 369 -18.26 9.97 -22.77
N TRP A 370 -16.95 9.90 -22.52
CA TRP A 370 -15.93 10.29 -23.47
C TRP A 370 -15.94 9.37 -24.71
N ARG A 371 -16.14 8.07 -24.55
CA ARG A 371 -16.16 7.11 -25.68
C ARG A 371 -17.37 7.30 -26.58
N ILE A 372 -18.54 7.62 -26.02
CA ILE A 372 -19.73 7.96 -26.80
C ILE A 372 -19.43 9.15 -27.71
N GLU A 373 -18.83 10.21 -27.18
CA GLU A 373 -18.48 11.39 -27.98
C GLU A 373 -17.44 11.10 -29.05
N SER A 374 -16.39 10.36 -28.69
CA SER A 374 -15.36 9.92 -29.65
C SER A 374 -15.95 9.04 -30.77
N THR A 375 -16.89 8.16 -30.44
CA THR A 375 -17.58 7.31 -31.42
C THR A 375 -18.51 8.13 -32.31
N ARG A 376 -19.24 9.08 -31.73
CA ARG A 376 -20.11 10.02 -32.49
C ARG A 376 -19.31 10.81 -33.49
N ARG A 377 -18.18 11.39 -33.11
CA ARG A 377 -17.29 12.16 -33.99
C ARG A 377 -16.79 11.31 -35.16
N ARG A 378 -16.30 10.10 -34.88
CA ARG A 378 -15.84 9.13 -35.89
C ARG A 378 -16.94 8.79 -36.89
N ILE A 379 -18.15 8.51 -36.42
CA ILE A 379 -19.31 8.19 -37.31
C ILE A 379 -19.71 9.38 -38.13
N ASN A 380 -19.74 10.60 -37.55
CA ASN A 380 -20.00 11.84 -38.30
C ASN A 380 -18.96 12.11 -39.38
N PHE A 381 -17.67 11.78 -39.11
CA PHE A 381 -16.62 11.88 -40.12
C PHE A 381 -16.89 10.93 -41.29
N ASP A 382 -17.22 9.65 -41.02
CA ASP A 382 -17.53 8.67 -42.03
C ASP A 382 -18.81 9.06 -42.81
N LEU A 383 -19.84 9.54 -42.12
CA LEU A 383 -21.08 10.08 -42.71
C LEU A 383 -20.77 11.24 -43.66
N GLY A 384 -20.00 12.24 -43.21
CA GLY A 384 -19.61 13.39 -44.03
C GLY A 384 -18.87 12.94 -45.30
N LYS A 385 -17.88 12.05 -45.17
CA LYS A 385 -17.12 11.54 -46.31
C LYS A 385 -17.98 10.75 -47.32
N LYS A 386 -18.91 9.94 -46.81
CA LYS A 386 -19.83 9.18 -47.67
C LYS A 386 -20.85 10.10 -48.33
N SER A 387 -21.39 11.10 -47.60
CA SER A 387 -22.31 12.09 -48.14
C SER A 387 -21.65 12.96 -49.22
N GLU A 388 -20.41 13.45 -49.00
CA GLU A 388 -19.62 14.16 -49.99
C GLU A 388 -19.47 13.29 -51.26
N ARG A 389 -19.14 12.04 -51.13
CA ARG A 389 -18.98 11.12 -52.26
C ARG A 389 -20.29 10.84 -52.99
N LEU A 390 -21.38 10.60 -52.24
CA LEU A 390 -22.72 10.40 -52.78
C LEU A 390 -23.16 11.64 -53.59
N HIS A 391 -22.94 12.85 -53.02
CA HIS A 391 -23.23 14.10 -53.66
C HIS A 391 -22.56 14.26 -55.06
N LEU A 392 -21.24 13.89 -55.11
CA LEU A 392 -20.53 13.90 -56.39
C LEU A 392 -21.07 12.86 -57.39
N LEU A 393 -21.49 11.69 -56.89
CA LEU A 393 -22.05 10.64 -57.73
C LEU A 393 -23.44 11.01 -58.28
N HIS A 394 -24.27 11.71 -57.54
CA HIS A 394 -25.55 12.23 -58.02
C HIS A 394 -25.34 13.28 -59.13
N GLY A 395 -24.34 14.15 -59.05
CA GLY A 395 -23.96 15.05 -60.13
C GLY A 395 -23.55 14.31 -61.38
N LEU A 396 -22.79 13.19 -61.20
CA LEU A 396 -22.41 12.33 -62.30
C LEU A 396 -23.63 11.59 -62.90
N GLU A 397 -24.56 11.10 -62.10
CA GLU A 397 -25.80 10.45 -62.54
C GLU A 397 -26.63 11.39 -63.43
N ALA A 398 -26.81 12.63 -63.01
CA ALA A 398 -27.54 13.66 -63.78
C ALA A 398 -26.95 13.86 -65.18
N ILE A 399 -25.63 13.80 -65.33
CA ILE A 399 -24.94 13.94 -66.64
C ILE A 399 -24.94 12.64 -67.44
N LEU A 400 -24.84 11.47 -66.77
CA LEU A 400 -24.90 10.20 -67.46
C LEU A 400 -26.25 9.89 -68.11
N LEU A 401 -27.31 10.55 -67.67
CA LEU A 401 -28.65 10.52 -68.30
C LEU A 401 -28.67 11.22 -69.71
N ASP A 402 -27.75 12.19 -69.91
CA ASP A 402 -27.64 12.91 -71.20
C ASP A 402 -26.18 13.30 -71.48
N ILE A 403 -25.37 12.29 -71.81
CA ILE A 403 -23.92 12.45 -72.02
C ILE A 403 -23.63 13.28 -73.27
N ASP A 404 -24.44 13.15 -74.31
CA ASP A 404 -24.26 13.92 -75.55
C ASP A 404 -24.41 15.43 -75.32
N LYS A 405 -25.33 15.79 -74.43
CA LYS A 405 -25.51 17.20 -73.99
C LYS A 405 -24.29 17.69 -73.23
N ALA A 406 -23.71 16.87 -72.34
CA ALA A 406 -22.51 17.25 -71.59
C ALA A 406 -21.32 17.48 -72.52
N ILE A 407 -21.09 16.56 -73.45
CA ILE A 407 -20.03 16.67 -74.47
C ILE A 407 -20.27 17.92 -75.37
N ALA A 408 -21.50 18.16 -75.72
CA ALA A 408 -21.85 19.35 -76.55
C ALA A 408 -21.58 20.68 -75.82
N ILE A 409 -21.90 20.76 -74.53
CA ILE A 409 -21.60 21.93 -73.67
C ILE A 409 -20.08 22.13 -73.58
N ILE A 410 -19.31 21.08 -73.24
CA ILE A 410 -17.86 21.19 -73.08
C ILE A 410 -17.19 21.61 -74.41
N ARG A 411 -17.57 21.00 -75.52
CA ARG A 411 -17.02 21.32 -76.85
C ARG A 411 -17.45 22.67 -77.34
N GLY A 412 -18.65 23.12 -76.95
CA GLY A 412 -19.20 24.45 -77.37
C GLY A 412 -18.63 25.60 -76.55
N THR A 413 -18.03 25.34 -75.40
CA THR A 413 -17.44 26.35 -74.52
C THR A 413 -16.09 26.82 -75.05
N LYS A 414 -15.90 28.13 -75.23
CA LYS A 414 -14.65 28.69 -75.78
C LYS A 414 -13.54 28.87 -74.76
N LEU A 415 -13.88 29.17 -73.53
CA LEU A 415 -12.92 29.43 -72.42
C LEU A 415 -13.00 28.31 -71.39
N GLU A 416 -11.87 27.79 -70.95
CA GLU A 416 -11.78 26.74 -69.96
C GLU A 416 -12.50 27.10 -68.65
N ALA A 417 -12.36 28.36 -68.20
CA ALA A 417 -13.03 28.85 -66.99
C ALA A 417 -14.58 28.92 -67.07
N GLU A 418 -15.19 28.83 -68.28
CA GLU A 418 -16.61 28.80 -68.47
C GLU A 418 -17.20 27.38 -68.52
N VAL A 419 -16.38 26.33 -68.54
CA VAL A 419 -16.86 24.96 -68.69
C VAL A 419 -17.71 24.57 -67.48
N VAL A 420 -17.21 24.80 -66.29
CA VAL A 420 -17.89 24.48 -65.02
C VAL A 420 -19.21 25.27 -64.90
N PRO A 421 -19.25 26.61 -65.06
CA PRO A 421 -20.50 27.37 -65.04
C PRO A 421 -21.52 26.94 -66.10
N ASN A 422 -21.10 26.52 -67.30
CA ASN A 422 -21.97 26.04 -68.31
C ASN A 422 -22.56 24.65 -68.03
N LEU A 423 -21.79 23.75 -67.42
CA LEU A 423 -22.26 22.46 -66.96
C LEU A 423 -23.27 22.64 -65.82
N MET A 424 -23.00 23.53 -64.89
CA MET A 424 -23.93 23.86 -63.79
C MET A 424 -25.30 24.29 -64.32
N LYS A 425 -25.32 25.23 -65.25
CA LYS A 425 -26.56 25.69 -65.88
C LYS A 425 -27.25 24.63 -66.73
N GLY A 426 -26.48 23.80 -67.42
CA GLY A 426 -27.01 22.80 -68.31
C GLY A 426 -27.69 21.62 -67.61
N PHE A 427 -27.23 21.24 -66.40
CA PHE A 427 -27.67 20.06 -65.69
C PHE A 427 -28.28 20.36 -64.29
N ASP A 428 -28.35 21.65 -63.93
CA ASP A 428 -28.81 22.07 -62.58
C ASP A 428 -28.04 21.40 -61.44
N ILE A 429 -26.70 21.37 -61.58
CA ILE A 429 -25.76 20.82 -60.61
C ILE A 429 -24.90 21.94 -60.03
N ASP A 430 -24.32 21.71 -58.85
CA ASP A 430 -23.43 22.67 -58.20
C ASP A 430 -22.01 22.65 -58.76
N GLU A 431 -21.17 23.59 -58.31
CA GLU A 431 -19.79 23.77 -58.74
C GLU A 431 -18.94 22.54 -58.51
N THR A 432 -19.04 21.92 -57.30
CA THR A 432 -18.24 20.75 -56.94
C THR A 432 -18.60 19.52 -57.77
N GLN A 433 -19.87 19.33 -58.08
CA GLN A 433 -20.36 18.30 -58.97
C GLN A 433 -19.90 18.54 -60.42
N ALA A 434 -20.01 19.80 -60.89
CA ALA A 434 -19.58 20.15 -62.25
C ALA A 434 -18.06 20.02 -62.46
N GLU A 435 -17.23 20.39 -61.48
CA GLU A 435 -15.78 20.19 -61.52
C GLU A 435 -15.46 18.71 -61.57
N PHE A 436 -16.06 17.88 -60.66
CA PHE A 436 -15.86 16.43 -60.67
C PHE A 436 -16.14 15.77 -62.02
N VAL A 437 -17.18 16.23 -62.66
CA VAL A 437 -17.58 15.73 -64.01
C VAL A 437 -16.66 16.25 -65.09
N ALA A 438 -16.25 17.51 -65.06
CA ALA A 438 -15.32 18.09 -66.04
C ALA A 438 -13.96 17.35 -66.06
N GLU A 439 -13.53 16.84 -64.91
CA GLU A 439 -12.31 16.06 -64.78
C GLU A 439 -12.48 14.58 -65.19
N LEU A 440 -13.66 14.14 -65.61
CA LEU A 440 -13.91 12.73 -65.92
C LEU A 440 -13.13 12.30 -67.16
N LYS A 441 -12.43 11.19 -67.04
CA LYS A 441 -11.69 10.61 -68.20
C LYS A 441 -12.67 10.03 -69.19
N LEU A 442 -12.51 10.35 -70.49
CA LEU A 442 -13.39 9.88 -71.58
C LEU A 442 -13.60 8.36 -71.57
N ARG A 443 -12.61 7.57 -71.16
CA ARG A 443 -12.71 6.08 -71.05
C ARG A 443 -13.74 5.66 -69.98
N ASN A 444 -14.11 6.51 -69.07
CA ASN A 444 -15.07 6.26 -67.98
C ASN A 444 -16.51 6.60 -68.37
N ILE A 445 -16.77 6.94 -69.63
CA ILE A 445 -18.09 7.26 -70.14
C ILE A 445 -18.62 6.02 -70.89
N ASN A 446 -18.56 4.85 -70.35
CA ASN A 446 -19.07 3.62 -70.95
C ASN A 446 -20.20 3.03 -70.05
N GLU A 447 -21.03 2.20 -70.68
CA GLU A 447 -22.21 1.59 -70.02
C GLU A 447 -21.85 0.82 -68.74
N GLU A 448 -20.75 0.07 -68.75
CA GLU A 448 -20.28 -0.70 -67.59
C GLU A 448 -19.93 0.26 -66.38
N TYR A 449 -19.23 1.34 -66.67
CA TYR A 449 -18.89 2.33 -65.65
C TYR A 449 -20.13 2.97 -65.06
N ILE A 450 -21.13 3.33 -65.89
CA ILE A 450 -22.41 3.91 -65.46
C ILE A 450 -23.15 2.96 -64.53
N LEU A 451 -23.33 1.69 -64.96
CA LEU A 451 -24.00 0.66 -64.15
C LEU A 451 -23.32 0.40 -62.81
N ASN A 452 -21.98 0.43 -62.77
CA ASN A 452 -21.24 0.29 -61.56
C ASN A 452 -21.42 1.49 -60.61
N ARG A 453 -21.51 2.72 -61.13
CA ARG A 453 -21.73 3.92 -60.31
C ARG A 453 -23.14 4.01 -59.75
N THR A 454 -24.17 3.59 -60.52
CA THR A 454 -25.55 3.49 -59.99
C THR A 454 -25.62 2.46 -58.85
N LYS A 455 -24.92 1.36 -58.93
CA LYS A 455 -24.82 0.39 -57.84
C LYS A 455 -24.07 0.98 -56.64
N ASP A 456 -23.00 1.77 -56.87
CA ASP A 456 -22.25 2.46 -55.80
C ASP A 456 -23.16 3.50 -55.10
N ILE A 457 -24.04 4.21 -55.79
CA ILE A 457 -25.01 5.14 -55.21
C ILE A 457 -25.93 4.43 -54.23
N ALA A 458 -26.67 3.40 -54.69
CA ALA A 458 -27.59 2.64 -53.84
C ALA A 458 -26.92 2.03 -52.61
N LYS A 459 -25.66 1.58 -52.77
CA LYS A 459 -24.86 1.06 -51.65
C LYS A 459 -24.50 2.16 -50.66
N LEU A 460 -24.04 3.33 -51.13
CA LEU A 460 -23.72 4.48 -50.28
C LEU A 460 -24.93 5.05 -49.56
N GLU A 461 -26.09 5.11 -50.21
CA GLU A 461 -27.35 5.52 -49.56
C GLU A 461 -27.71 4.57 -48.40
N GLY A 462 -27.58 3.26 -48.59
CA GLY A 462 -27.77 2.28 -47.52
C GLY A 462 -26.77 2.46 -46.37
N GLU A 463 -25.48 2.65 -46.68
CA GLU A 463 -24.44 2.86 -45.67
C GLU A 463 -24.63 4.20 -44.94
N ILE A 464 -25.13 5.25 -45.59
CA ILE A 464 -25.46 6.55 -44.96
C ILE A 464 -26.65 6.37 -44.01
N ALA A 465 -27.71 5.71 -44.46
CA ALA A 465 -28.88 5.45 -43.62
C ALA A 465 -28.53 4.65 -42.36
N GLU A 466 -27.65 3.65 -42.47
CA GLU A 466 -27.14 2.92 -41.31
C GLU A 466 -26.38 3.82 -40.33
N LEU A 467 -25.53 4.74 -40.81
CA LEU A 467 -24.79 5.67 -39.98
C LEU A 467 -25.71 6.69 -39.30
N GLU A 468 -26.70 7.19 -40.03
CA GLU A 468 -27.73 8.09 -39.49
C GLU A 468 -28.58 7.41 -38.43
N GLU A 469 -28.94 6.14 -38.61
CA GLU A 469 -29.65 5.32 -37.61
C GLU A 469 -28.81 5.19 -36.35
N ILE A 470 -27.49 4.93 -36.46
CA ILE A 470 -26.60 4.85 -35.28
C ILE A 470 -26.55 6.20 -34.57
N LEU A 471 -26.47 7.32 -35.29
CA LEU A 471 -26.42 8.65 -34.70
C LEU A 471 -27.77 9.13 -34.11
N SER A 472 -28.88 8.49 -34.48
CA SER A 472 -30.22 8.89 -34.06
C SER A 472 -30.49 8.76 -32.56
N SER A 473 -29.75 7.86 -31.88
CA SER A 473 -29.88 7.65 -30.43
C SER A 473 -28.56 7.28 -29.76
N GLU A 474 -28.42 7.67 -28.49
CA GLU A 474 -27.27 7.28 -27.67
C GLU A 474 -27.22 5.76 -27.44
N GLU A 475 -28.35 5.10 -27.38
CA GLU A 475 -28.44 3.64 -27.21
C GLU A 475 -27.83 2.89 -28.41
N ASN A 476 -28.02 3.39 -29.62
CA ASN A 476 -27.40 2.81 -30.81
C ASN A 476 -25.86 2.98 -30.77
N ILE A 477 -25.36 4.13 -30.30
CA ILE A 477 -23.91 4.35 -30.12
C ILE A 477 -23.37 3.42 -29.03
N LYS A 478 -24.08 3.24 -27.91
CA LYS A 478 -23.71 2.28 -26.85
C LYS A 478 -23.64 0.86 -27.38
N LYS A 479 -24.54 0.47 -28.27
CA LYS A 479 -24.50 -0.83 -28.94
C LYS A 479 -23.22 -1.01 -29.76
N VAL A 480 -22.86 -0.01 -30.57
CA VAL A 480 -21.58 -0.01 -31.32
C VAL A 480 -20.39 -0.18 -30.39
N ILE A 481 -20.35 0.56 -29.26
CA ILE A 481 -19.29 0.43 -28.26
C ILE A 481 -19.27 -0.97 -27.64
N SER A 482 -20.43 -1.54 -27.32
CA SER A 482 -20.54 -2.90 -26.78
C SER A 482 -20.04 -3.95 -27.78
N ASP A 483 -20.38 -3.82 -29.06
CA ASP A 483 -19.89 -4.71 -30.12
C ASP A 483 -18.36 -4.63 -30.31
N GLU A 484 -17.82 -3.41 -30.20
CA GLU A 484 -16.37 -3.20 -30.22
C GLU A 484 -15.66 -3.85 -29.02
N LEU A 485 -16.22 -3.71 -27.80
CA LEU A 485 -15.71 -4.37 -26.59
C LEU A 485 -15.77 -5.90 -26.71
N ALA A 486 -16.85 -6.44 -27.26
CA ALA A 486 -16.99 -7.85 -27.54
C ALA A 486 -15.95 -8.37 -28.55
N ALA A 487 -15.66 -7.56 -29.58
CA ALA A 487 -14.63 -7.88 -30.54
C ALA A 487 -13.21 -7.88 -29.91
N VAL A 488 -12.90 -6.91 -29.06
CA VAL A 488 -11.65 -6.85 -28.28
C VAL A 488 -11.55 -8.08 -27.39
N ASN A 489 -12.61 -8.39 -26.65
CA ASN A 489 -12.68 -9.53 -25.73
C ASN A 489 -12.43 -10.87 -26.45
N LYS A 490 -12.97 -11.04 -27.64
CA LYS A 490 -12.77 -12.24 -28.47
C LYS A 490 -11.36 -12.33 -29.07
N LYS A 491 -10.79 -11.18 -29.47
CA LYS A 491 -9.51 -11.12 -30.18
C LYS A 491 -8.30 -11.23 -29.25
N TYR A 492 -8.40 -10.69 -28.04
CA TYR A 492 -7.32 -10.63 -27.07
C TYR A 492 -7.68 -11.38 -25.78
N VAL A 493 -7.69 -12.69 -25.86
CA VAL A 493 -7.98 -13.54 -24.68
C VAL A 493 -6.76 -13.54 -23.76
N MET A 494 -6.95 -13.04 -22.56
CA MET A 494 -5.91 -13.00 -21.52
C MET A 494 -6.39 -13.80 -20.30
N PRO A 495 -5.81 -14.98 -20.02
CA PRO A 495 -6.14 -15.69 -18.79
C PRO A 495 -5.69 -14.88 -17.57
N ARG A 496 -6.50 -14.91 -16.52
CA ARG A 496 -6.16 -14.29 -15.24
C ARG A 496 -4.88 -14.92 -14.68
N ARG A 497 -3.96 -14.10 -14.21
CA ARG A 497 -2.70 -14.52 -13.58
C ARG A 497 -2.80 -14.57 -12.06
N THR A 498 -3.38 -13.53 -11.46
CA THR A 498 -3.47 -13.41 -10.00
C THR A 498 -4.56 -14.30 -9.46
N GLY A 499 -4.21 -15.17 -8.53
CA GLY A 499 -5.13 -16.08 -7.86
C GLY A 499 -5.93 -15.39 -6.74
N ARG A 500 -6.93 -16.12 -6.24
CA ARG A 500 -7.74 -15.74 -5.08
C ARG A 500 -7.53 -16.76 -3.98
N ILE A 501 -7.33 -16.28 -2.75
CA ILE A 501 -7.29 -17.09 -1.53
C ILE A 501 -8.27 -16.51 -0.51
N GLU A 502 -9.01 -17.38 0.17
CA GLU A 502 -9.95 -16.94 1.20
C GLU A 502 -9.21 -16.68 2.53
N PRO A 503 -9.66 -15.70 3.35
CA PRO A 503 -9.00 -15.38 4.61
C PRO A 503 -8.86 -16.56 5.59
N HIS A 504 -9.80 -17.51 5.56
CA HIS A 504 -9.77 -18.69 6.43
C HIS A 504 -8.76 -19.76 5.98
N GLU A 505 -8.28 -19.70 4.75
CA GLU A 505 -7.22 -20.59 4.21
C GLU A 505 -5.81 -20.09 4.58
N VAL A 506 -5.71 -18.89 5.15
CA VAL A 506 -4.44 -18.30 5.55
C VAL A 506 -3.96 -18.92 6.86
N ILE A 507 -2.83 -19.63 6.81
CA ILE A 507 -2.19 -20.20 8.01
C ILE A 507 -1.59 -19.05 8.83
N GLU A 508 -2.13 -18.79 10.01
CA GLU A 508 -1.57 -17.85 10.97
C GLU A 508 -0.57 -18.57 11.88
N VAL A 509 0.69 -18.18 11.81
CA VAL A 509 1.75 -18.66 12.72
C VAL A 509 2.13 -17.53 13.67
N SER A 510 2.20 -17.83 14.97
CA SER A 510 2.78 -16.90 15.94
C SER A 510 4.28 -16.72 15.62
N LEU A 511 4.75 -15.47 15.54
CA LEU A 511 6.19 -15.16 15.36
C LEU A 511 7.00 -15.30 16.64
N GLU A 512 6.36 -15.60 17.76
CA GLU A 512 7.12 -15.88 18.98
C GLU A 512 7.92 -17.15 18.73
N PRO A 513 9.26 -17.11 18.85
CA PRO A 513 10.04 -18.34 18.80
C PRO A 513 9.44 -19.28 19.85
N GLU A 514 9.20 -20.54 19.50
CA GLU A 514 8.94 -21.58 20.48
C GLU A 514 10.20 -21.63 21.39
N VAL A 515 10.17 -20.80 22.43
CA VAL A 515 11.19 -20.85 23.48
C VAL A 515 10.85 -22.09 24.25
N GLU A 516 11.73 -23.08 24.21
CA GLU A 516 11.61 -24.26 25.05
C GLU A 516 11.41 -23.79 26.51
N GLU A 517 10.25 -24.11 27.06
CA GLU A 517 9.90 -23.67 28.41
C GLU A 517 10.67 -24.42 29.44
N TYR A 518 11.37 -23.71 30.32
CA TYR A 518 12.07 -24.29 31.45
C TYR A 518 11.89 -23.45 32.72
N PRO A 519 11.84 -24.10 33.88
CA PRO A 519 11.70 -23.42 35.16
C PRO A 519 12.96 -22.64 35.51
N VAL A 520 12.75 -21.46 36.08
CA VAL A 520 13.81 -20.59 36.60
C VAL A 520 13.40 -20.00 37.94
N THR A 521 14.40 -19.66 38.75
CA THR A 521 14.19 -18.85 39.96
C THR A 521 14.66 -17.44 39.69
N ILE A 522 13.79 -16.46 39.97
CA ILE A 522 14.06 -15.04 39.88
C ILE A 522 14.46 -14.55 41.27
N MET A 523 15.60 -13.87 41.34
CA MET A 523 16.11 -13.26 42.56
C MET A 523 16.39 -11.78 42.30
N LEU A 524 15.86 -10.91 43.15
CA LEU A 524 16.13 -9.50 43.14
C LEU A 524 16.96 -9.09 44.36
N SER A 525 17.99 -8.32 44.16
CA SER A 525 18.72 -7.67 45.26
C SER A 525 18.13 -6.27 45.58
N ARG A 526 18.50 -5.72 46.74
CA ARG A 526 18.04 -4.41 47.19
C ARG A 526 18.49 -3.24 46.28
N ASP A 527 19.66 -3.41 45.67
CA ASP A 527 20.20 -2.40 44.73
C ASP A 527 19.62 -2.54 43.30
N GLY A 528 18.71 -3.50 43.05
CA GLY A 528 18.02 -3.66 41.78
C GLY A 528 18.70 -4.58 40.76
N TYR A 529 19.57 -5.49 41.23
CA TYR A 529 20.14 -6.56 40.40
C TYR A 529 19.21 -7.75 40.37
N LEU A 530 18.83 -8.17 39.16
CA LEU A 530 17.99 -9.35 38.93
C LEU A 530 18.84 -10.51 38.44
N LYS A 531 18.71 -11.65 39.08
CA LYS A 531 19.30 -12.94 38.66
C LYS A 531 18.18 -13.83 38.17
N LYS A 532 18.38 -14.41 37.00
CA LYS A 532 17.57 -15.49 36.44
C LYS A 532 18.41 -16.77 36.54
N MET A 533 18.05 -17.67 37.43
CA MET A 533 18.81 -18.87 37.67
C MET A 533 18.02 -20.13 37.37
N THR A 534 18.64 -21.07 36.65
CA THR A 534 18.04 -22.39 36.43
C THR A 534 18.21 -23.25 37.66
N ASP A 535 17.31 -24.19 37.89
CA ASP A 535 17.37 -25.17 39.03
C ASP A 535 18.70 -25.87 39.11
N ARG A 536 19.31 -26.18 37.97
CA ARG A 536 20.61 -26.84 37.91
C ARG A 536 21.73 -25.97 38.47
N VAL A 537 21.69 -24.68 38.25
CA VAL A 537 22.68 -23.73 38.75
C VAL A 537 22.43 -23.47 40.23
N LEU A 538 21.18 -23.31 40.65
CA LEU A 538 20.76 -23.03 42.01
C LEU A 538 21.15 -24.22 42.98
N LYS A 539 20.86 -25.45 42.57
CA LYS A 539 21.21 -26.66 43.37
C LYS A 539 22.72 -26.86 43.56
N LYS A 540 23.56 -26.30 42.69
CA LYS A 540 25.04 -26.39 42.76
C LYS A 540 25.69 -25.19 43.43
N ALA A 541 24.96 -24.12 43.66
CA ALA A 541 25.48 -22.88 44.20
C ALA A 541 25.58 -22.99 45.73
N THR A 542 26.80 -22.92 46.28
CA THR A 542 27.03 -22.82 47.74
C THR A 542 26.90 -21.38 48.22
N THR A 543 27.23 -20.43 47.39
CA THR A 543 27.12 -18.97 47.67
C THR A 543 26.77 -18.24 46.39
N LEU A 544 25.98 -17.14 46.53
CA LEU A 544 25.62 -16.25 45.44
C LEU A 544 26.38 -14.92 45.58
N LYS A 545 26.94 -14.43 44.49
CA LYS A 545 27.67 -13.17 44.48
C LYS A 545 26.67 -11.99 44.40
N TYR A 546 26.79 -11.07 45.33
CA TYR A 546 26.11 -9.76 45.31
C TYR A 546 27.14 -8.62 45.19
N LYS A 547 26.71 -7.43 44.89
CA LYS A 547 27.55 -6.24 44.94
C LYS A 547 27.92 -5.94 46.40
N ASP A 548 29.07 -5.32 46.62
CA ASP A 548 29.51 -4.97 47.97
C ASP A 548 28.49 -4.09 48.70
N GLY A 549 27.99 -4.54 49.84
CA GLY A 549 26.93 -3.88 50.60
C GLY A 549 25.50 -4.20 50.20
N ASP A 550 25.27 -4.86 49.07
CA ASP A 550 23.96 -5.27 48.59
C ASP A 550 23.50 -6.61 49.24
N LYS A 551 22.19 -6.82 49.34
CA LYS A 551 21.61 -8.01 49.99
C LYS A 551 20.48 -8.59 49.13
N PRO A 552 20.21 -9.90 49.20
CA PRO A 552 19.01 -10.48 48.59
C PRO A 552 17.75 -9.85 49.17
N PHE A 553 16.75 -9.69 48.33
CA PHE A 553 15.51 -9.02 48.72
C PHE A 553 14.26 -9.82 48.39
N ILE A 554 14.12 -10.31 47.16
CA ILE A 554 12.97 -11.07 46.69
C ILE A 554 13.48 -12.32 45.96
N GLU A 555 12.84 -13.46 46.20
CA GLU A 555 13.09 -14.71 45.52
C GLU A 555 11.74 -15.41 45.25
N PHE A 556 11.53 -15.87 44.01
CA PHE A 556 10.34 -16.66 43.64
C PHE A 556 10.61 -17.53 42.42
N PRO A 557 9.90 -18.67 42.28
CA PRO A 557 9.94 -19.51 41.07
C PRO A 557 9.17 -18.83 39.94
N SER A 558 9.64 -19.00 38.70
CA SER A 558 9.04 -18.49 37.47
C SER A 558 9.34 -19.40 36.29
N SER A 559 8.87 -19.10 35.11
CA SER A 559 9.25 -19.69 33.83
C SER A 559 10.03 -18.71 32.96
N ASN A 560 10.97 -19.20 32.15
CA ASN A 560 11.69 -18.38 31.19
C ASN A 560 10.74 -17.71 30.14
N THR A 561 9.53 -18.22 29.99
CA THR A 561 8.52 -17.69 29.05
C THR A 561 7.62 -16.63 29.67
N HIS A 562 7.62 -16.49 31.02
CA HIS A 562 6.75 -15.53 31.71
C HIS A 562 7.15 -14.07 31.50
N GLU A 563 6.24 -13.17 31.85
CA GLU A 563 6.45 -11.74 31.93
C GLU A 563 6.54 -11.29 33.38
N LEU A 564 7.44 -10.39 33.71
CA LEU A 564 7.56 -9.81 35.05
C LEU A 564 6.96 -8.41 35.09
N LEU A 565 6.35 -8.06 36.21
CA LEU A 565 5.95 -6.70 36.56
C LEU A 565 6.94 -6.12 37.56
N VAL A 566 7.69 -5.09 37.15
CA VAL A 566 8.71 -4.41 37.95
C VAL A 566 8.14 -3.07 38.43
N PHE A 567 7.93 -2.93 39.73
CA PHE A 567 7.38 -1.73 40.36
C PHE A 567 8.50 -0.81 40.84
N THR A 568 8.30 0.51 40.67
CA THR A 568 9.30 1.51 41.00
C THR A 568 8.81 2.56 42.01
N ASN A 569 9.76 3.21 42.68
CA ASN A 569 9.50 4.29 43.65
C ASN A 569 8.77 5.50 43.04
N LYS A 570 8.70 5.62 41.70
CA LYS A 570 7.97 6.66 40.98
C LYS A 570 6.55 6.24 40.56
N SER A 571 6.01 5.20 41.20
CA SER A 571 4.67 4.64 40.91
C SER A 571 4.50 4.18 39.48
N GLN A 572 5.57 3.74 38.86
CA GLN A 572 5.60 3.17 37.53
C GLN A 572 5.73 1.65 37.59
N VAL A 573 5.24 0.99 36.54
CA VAL A 573 5.38 -0.45 36.37
C VAL A 573 5.97 -0.72 35.01
N TYR A 574 7.10 -1.46 34.98
CA TYR A 574 7.71 -1.94 33.76
C TYR A 574 7.33 -3.41 33.55
N LYS A 575 7.00 -3.72 32.29
CA LYS A 575 6.70 -5.07 31.84
C LYS A 575 7.89 -5.61 31.06
N CYS A 576 8.46 -6.72 31.49
CA CYS A 576 9.60 -7.32 30.84
C CYS A 576 9.47 -8.85 30.78
N LYS A 577 9.83 -9.45 29.64
CA LYS A 577 9.84 -10.92 29.51
C LYS A 577 11.06 -11.49 30.21
N VAL A 578 10.88 -12.60 30.95
CA VAL A 578 11.99 -13.34 31.60
C VAL A 578 13.02 -13.80 30.55
N ALA A 579 12.58 -14.12 29.34
CA ALA A 579 13.45 -14.46 28.21
C ALA A 579 14.41 -13.33 27.78
N ALA A 580 14.14 -12.07 28.13
CA ALA A 580 15.03 -10.95 27.81
C ALA A 580 16.30 -10.93 28.67
N PHE A 581 16.31 -11.64 29.81
CA PHE A 581 17.45 -11.74 30.72
C PHE A 581 18.23 -13.01 30.44
N GLU A 582 19.56 -12.93 30.49
CA GLU A 582 20.44 -14.08 30.38
C GLU A 582 20.40 -14.96 31.64
N ASP A 583 20.58 -16.27 31.46
CA ASP A 583 20.71 -17.20 32.60
C ASP A 583 21.96 -16.87 33.41
N THR A 584 21.77 -16.55 34.70
CA THR A 584 22.82 -16.02 35.56
C THR A 584 23.54 -17.14 36.29
N LYS A 585 24.86 -17.13 36.28
CA LYS A 585 25.71 -18.04 37.09
C LYS A 585 25.85 -17.50 38.52
N SER A 586 26.12 -18.38 39.49
CA SER A 586 26.28 -18.02 40.93
C SER A 586 27.30 -16.89 41.17
N ALA A 587 28.37 -16.82 40.37
CA ALA A 587 29.44 -15.83 40.47
C ALA A 587 29.17 -14.50 39.74
N GLN A 588 28.03 -14.34 39.07
CA GLN A 588 27.64 -13.12 38.35
C GLN A 588 26.69 -12.26 39.19
N LEU A 589 26.70 -10.94 38.97
CA LEU A 589 25.81 -10.02 39.69
C LEU A 589 24.36 -10.08 39.17
N GLY A 590 24.16 -10.50 37.91
CA GLY A 590 22.88 -10.46 37.22
C GLY A 590 22.66 -9.16 36.46
N SER A 591 21.47 -9.00 35.93
CA SER A 591 21.00 -7.81 35.13
C SER A 591 20.70 -6.66 36.07
N TYR A 592 21.23 -5.47 35.77
CA TYR A 592 20.90 -4.26 36.52
C TYR A 592 19.64 -3.60 35.93
N LEU A 593 18.49 -3.84 36.55
CA LEU A 593 17.19 -3.46 36.02
C LEU A 593 17.04 -1.96 35.67
N PRO A 594 17.58 -1.00 36.45
CA PRO A 594 17.49 0.40 36.08
C PRO A 594 18.11 0.73 34.72
N THR A 595 19.21 0.08 34.36
CA THR A 595 19.86 0.25 33.05
C THR A 595 19.14 -0.54 31.96
N ASP A 596 18.80 -1.80 32.20
CA ASP A 596 18.20 -2.69 31.20
C ASP A 596 16.77 -2.27 30.81
N LEU A 597 16.05 -1.60 31.74
CA LEU A 597 14.71 -1.08 31.52
C LEU A 597 14.67 0.42 31.20
N GLU A 598 15.85 1.06 31.00
CA GLU A 598 15.97 2.50 30.68
C GLU A 598 15.15 3.38 31.65
N MET A 599 15.31 3.12 32.95
CA MET A 599 14.57 3.87 33.98
C MET A 599 14.99 5.34 34.05
N GLU A 600 14.11 6.19 34.57
CA GLU A 600 14.42 7.61 34.78
C GLU A 600 15.52 7.80 35.82
N PRO A 601 16.26 8.93 35.80
CA PRO A 601 17.18 9.28 36.88
C PRO A 601 16.44 9.27 38.23
N ASP A 602 17.07 8.74 39.26
CA ASP A 602 16.52 8.61 40.63
C ASP A 602 15.28 7.68 40.74
N GLU A 603 15.01 6.86 39.70
CA GLU A 603 14.05 5.77 39.76
C GLU A 603 14.72 4.49 40.20
N SER A 604 14.13 3.80 41.15
CA SER A 604 14.65 2.54 41.70
C SER A 604 13.56 1.48 41.75
N VAL A 605 13.97 0.23 41.61
CA VAL A 605 13.08 -0.92 41.75
C VAL A 605 12.70 -1.11 43.22
N ILE A 606 11.40 -1.21 43.47
CA ILE A 606 10.89 -1.46 44.85
C ILE A 606 10.27 -2.85 45.00
N TRP A 607 9.79 -3.46 43.91
CA TRP A 607 9.23 -4.83 43.94
C TRP A 607 9.19 -5.45 42.55
N VAL A 608 9.20 -6.78 42.47
CA VAL A 608 9.01 -7.55 41.25
C VAL A 608 8.05 -8.69 41.53
N ILE A 609 7.11 -8.93 40.62
CA ILE A 609 6.20 -10.09 40.67
C ILE A 609 6.12 -10.79 39.33
N ASP A 610 5.76 -12.06 39.35
CA ASP A 610 5.35 -12.84 38.19
C ASP A 610 3.80 -12.90 38.16
N PRO A 611 3.14 -12.27 37.22
CA PRO A 611 1.68 -12.29 37.12
C PRO A 611 1.16 -13.59 36.50
N GLU A 612 2.03 -14.48 36.05
CA GLU A 612 1.71 -15.72 35.30
C GLU A 612 0.75 -15.44 34.12
N ASP A 613 -0.52 -15.85 34.28
CA ASP A 613 -1.58 -15.67 33.25
C ASP A 613 -2.48 -14.45 33.50
N TYR A 614 -2.14 -13.57 34.46
CA TYR A 614 -2.89 -12.38 34.84
C TYR A 614 -4.32 -12.62 35.38
N LYS A 615 -4.67 -13.87 35.75
CA LYS A 615 -6.00 -14.19 36.29
C LYS A 615 -6.13 -13.97 37.79
N ALA A 616 -5.01 -14.02 38.50
CA ALA A 616 -4.96 -13.80 39.94
C ALA A 616 -5.10 -12.33 40.30
N ASP A 617 -5.18 -12.07 41.63
CA ASP A 617 -5.09 -10.73 42.20
C ASP A 617 -3.69 -10.48 42.76
N VAL A 618 -3.35 -9.22 42.99
CA VAL A 618 -2.14 -8.81 43.73
C VAL A 618 -2.54 -8.01 44.94
N LEU A 619 -1.97 -8.35 46.08
CA LEU A 619 -2.06 -7.61 47.35
C LEU A 619 -0.88 -6.64 47.45
N PHE A 620 -1.14 -5.39 47.78
CA PHE A 620 -0.12 -4.41 48.12
C PHE A 620 -0.35 -3.90 49.55
N VAL A 621 0.73 -3.79 50.32
CA VAL A 621 0.72 -3.22 51.67
C VAL A 621 1.69 -2.04 51.71
N PHE A 622 1.21 -0.90 52.18
CA PHE A 622 1.97 0.34 52.25
C PHE A 622 2.29 0.76 53.70
N GLU A 623 3.39 1.45 53.89
CA GLU A 623 3.91 1.93 55.17
C GLU A 623 2.87 2.72 55.97
N ASN A 624 2.01 3.51 55.28
CA ASN A 624 0.94 4.24 55.93
C ASN A 624 -0.25 3.39 56.43
N GLY A 625 -0.13 2.07 56.35
CA GLY A 625 -1.15 1.12 56.77
C GLY A 625 -2.28 0.91 55.80
N ARG A 626 -2.14 1.36 54.52
CA ARG A 626 -3.10 1.06 53.49
C ARG A 626 -2.81 -0.29 52.84
N VAL A 627 -3.87 -1.02 52.53
CA VAL A 627 -3.85 -2.33 51.89
C VAL A 627 -4.76 -2.31 50.67
N VAL A 628 -4.26 -2.85 49.58
CA VAL A 628 -4.97 -2.83 48.30
C VAL A 628 -4.93 -4.20 47.67
N ARG A 629 -6.08 -4.69 47.21
CA ARG A 629 -6.19 -5.88 46.37
C ARG A 629 -6.57 -5.44 44.97
N VAL A 630 -5.71 -5.74 43.96
CA VAL A 630 -5.86 -5.32 42.59
C VAL A 630 -5.86 -6.55 41.68
N ALA A 631 -6.80 -6.60 40.74
CA ALA A 631 -6.79 -7.65 39.71
C ALA A 631 -5.59 -7.49 38.80
N LEU A 632 -4.79 -8.52 38.60
CA LEU A 632 -3.64 -8.51 37.67
C LEU A 632 -4.05 -8.22 36.24
N SER A 633 -5.29 -8.56 35.85
CA SER A 633 -5.86 -8.17 34.55
C SER A 633 -5.85 -6.65 34.28
N GLY A 634 -5.78 -5.80 35.35
CA GLY A 634 -5.60 -4.35 35.21
C GLY A 634 -4.25 -3.93 34.63
N TYR A 635 -3.24 -4.81 34.62
CA TYR A 635 -1.93 -4.58 34.01
C TYR A 635 -1.81 -5.12 32.58
N VAL A 636 -2.84 -5.78 32.04
CA VAL A 636 -2.87 -6.24 30.66
C VAL A 636 -3.05 -5.05 29.73
N THR A 637 -2.24 -4.96 28.69
CA THR A 637 -2.29 -3.86 27.70
C THR A 637 -2.61 -4.38 26.31
N LYS A 638 -3.44 -3.68 25.54
CA LYS A 638 -3.77 -4.03 24.14
C LYS A 638 -2.61 -3.85 23.16
N THR A 639 -1.56 -3.14 23.56
CA THR A 639 -0.34 -2.89 22.78
C THR A 639 0.87 -3.29 23.60
N ASN A 640 2.00 -3.61 22.94
CA ASN A 640 3.28 -3.94 23.59
C ASN A 640 3.87 -2.74 24.37
N ARG A 641 3.09 -2.17 25.27
CA ARG A 641 3.51 -1.06 26.12
C ARG A 641 4.37 -1.59 27.26
N LYS A 642 5.68 -1.32 27.23
CA LYS A 642 6.66 -1.79 28.21
C LYS A 642 6.60 -1.02 29.55
N ARG A 643 6.05 0.19 29.59
CA ARG A 643 6.02 1.08 30.76
C ARG A 643 4.61 1.62 31.01
N LEU A 644 4.11 1.45 32.22
CA LEU A 644 2.83 1.96 32.71
C LEU A 644 3.09 3.04 33.76
N LYS A 645 2.62 4.27 33.52
CA LYS A 645 2.73 5.41 34.44
C LYS A 645 1.53 5.43 35.41
N ASN A 646 1.77 5.83 36.64
CA ASN A 646 0.75 5.88 37.72
C ASN A 646 0.00 4.53 37.87
N ALA A 647 0.73 3.44 37.87
CA ALA A 647 0.17 2.09 37.86
C ALA A 647 0.22 1.38 39.22
N ILE A 648 0.56 2.11 40.27
CA ILE A 648 0.44 1.72 41.67
C ILE A 648 0.16 2.96 42.51
N TYR A 649 -0.44 2.81 43.71
CA TYR A 649 -0.66 3.92 44.66
C TYR A 649 0.68 4.54 45.07
N GLY A 650 0.81 5.85 44.84
CA GLY A 650 2.05 6.61 45.09
C GLY A 650 2.04 7.44 46.42
N GLY A 651 1.01 7.33 47.21
CA GLY A 651 0.87 8.15 48.44
C GLY A 651 1.67 7.64 49.64
N SER A 652 2.35 6.49 49.56
CA SER A 652 3.20 5.93 50.61
C SER A 652 4.15 4.89 50.05
N LYS A 653 5.20 4.58 50.81
CA LYS A 653 6.18 3.55 50.44
C LYS A 653 5.53 2.15 50.43
N LEU A 654 5.77 1.37 49.38
CA LEU A 654 5.37 -0.01 49.32
C LEU A 654 6.27 -0.83 50.24
N LEU A 655 5.69 -1.66 51.08
CA LEU A 655 6.42 -2.57 51.98
C LEU A 655 6.35 -4.02 51.51
N TYR A 656 5.22 -4.42 50.92
CA TYR A 656 4.97 -5.80 50.53
C TYR A 656 4.05 -5.89 49.30
N ALA A 657 4.34 -6.87 48.46
CA ALA A 657 3.44 -7.24 47.38
C ALA A 657 3.45 -8.76 47.21
N GLN A 658 2.27 -9.35 47.00
CA GLN A 658 2.09 -10.78 46.82
C GLN A 658 0.99 -11.07 45.82
N VAL A 659 1.23 -12.01 44.92
CA VAL A 659 0.22 -12.57 44.04
C VAL A 659 -0.70 -13.49 44.83
N LEU A 660 -2.01 -13.25 44.79
CA LEU A 660 -3.03 -14.01 45.48
C LEU A 660 -3.74 -14.94 44.48
N LYS A 661 -3.46 -16.22 44.53
CA LYS A 661 -4.23 -17.23 43.79
C LYS A 661 -5.49 -17.64 44.54
N GLU A 662 -5.43 -17.63 45.85
CA GLU A 662 -6.52 -17.92 46.80
C GLU A 662 -6.47 -16.93 47.96
N ASP A 663 -7.57 -16.83 48.68
CA ASP A 663 -7.62 -15.98 49.90
C ASP A 663 -6.81 -16.63 51.02
N GLY A 664 -6.03 -15.84 51.72
CA GLY A 664 -5.13 -16.29 52.80
C GLY A 664 -5.03 -15.21 53.90
N ASP A 665 -4.43 -15.61 54.98
CA ASP A 665 -4.18 -14.74 56.12
C ASP A 665 -2.84 -14.00 55.96
N ILE A 666 -2.88 -12.69 56.23
CA ILE A 666 -1.73 -11.78 56.19
C ILE A 666 -1.60 -11.06 57.53
N ALA A 667 -0.39 -10.98 58.03
CA ALA A 667 -0.10 -10.33 59.31
C ALA A 667 0.69 -9.03 59.09
N LEU A 668 0.29 -7.98 59.76
CA LEU A 668 0.91 -6.66 59.76
C LEU A 668 1.39 -6.30 61.14
N VAL A 669 2.59 -5.78 61.26
CA VAL A 669 3.13 -5.23 62.51
C VAL A 669 3.28 -3.74 62.36
N SER A 670 2.79 -3.00 63.34
CA SER A 670 2.91 -1.52 63.38
C SER A 670 4.10 -1.06 64.22
N SER A 671 4.52 0.21 63.98
CA SER A 671 5.61 0.88 64.71
C SER A 671 5.38 1.03 66.22
N ASP A 672 4.15 0.89 66.69
CA ASP A 672 3.78 0.85 68.10
C ASP A 672 3.55 -0.60 68.62
N TYR A 673 4.22 -1.58 68.01
CA TYR A 673 4.25 -3.00 68.36
C TYR A 673 2.86 -3.65 68.44
N ARG A 674 1.96 -3.28 67.51
CA ARG A 674 0.68 -3.96 67.38
C ARG A 674 0.73 -4.90 66.20
N LEU A 675 0.25 -6.09 66.41
CA LEU A 675 0.05 -7.10 65.39
C LEU A 675 -1.42 -7.14 64.97
N MET A 676 -1.67 -7.24 63.74
CA MET A 676 -2.99 -7.52 63.19
C MET A 676 -2.85 -8.60 62.11
N ASN A 677 -3.58 -9.68 62.31
CA ASN A 677 -3.81 -10.68 61.27
C ASN A 677 -5.18 -10.49 60.65
N PHE A 678 -5.31 -10.62 59.35
CA PHE A 678 -6.61 -10.59 58.66
C PHE A 678 -6.60 -11.44 57.44
N ASN A 679 -7.79 -11.96 57.06
CA ASN A 679 -7.96 -12.70 55.84
C ASN A 679 -8.14 -11.74 54.63
N THR A 680 -7.48 -12.05 53.51
CA THR A 680 -7.51 -11.21 52.33
C THR A 680 -8.92 -11.11 51.67
N SER A 681 -9.85 -12.02 52.03
CA SER A 681 -11.26 -11.97 51.59
C SER A 681 -11.99 -10.73 52.12
N LEU A 682 -11.48 -10.07 53.14
CA LEU A 682 -12.02 -8.79 53.65
C LEU A 682 -11.78 -7.60 52.68
N LEU A 683 -10.92 -7.80 51.69
CA LEU A 683 -10.54 -6.79 50.69
C LEU A 683 -11.31 -7.01 49.38
N LYS A 684 -12.06 -6.00 48.94
CA LYS A 684 -12.66 -6.05 47.60
C LYS A 684 -11.62 -5.83 46.54
N THR A 685 -11.57 -6.72 45.56
CA THR A 685 -10.71 -6.57 44.39
C THR A 685 -11.06 -5.31 43.58
N LYS A 686 -10.04 -4.56 43.21
CA LYS A 686 -10.13 -3.36 42.37
C LYS A 686 -9.53 -3.61 40.98
N THR A 687 -10.15 -3.03 39.98
CA THR A 687 -9.60 -3.07 38.60
C THR A 687 -8.69 -1.87 38.30
N THR A 688 -8.78 -0.82 39.09
CA THR A 688 -7.93 0.38 38.95
C THR A 688 -6.63 0.19 39.71
N THR A 689 -5.52 0.22 38.99
CA THR A 689 -4.19 -0.15 39.50
C THR A 689 -3.61 0.85 40.49
N ASN A 690 -3.93 2.14 40.39
CA ASN A 690 -3.44 3.22 41.30
C ASN A 690 -4.37 3.55 42.46
N THR A 691 -5.28 2.67 42.80
CA THR A 691 -6.25 2.89 43.90
C THR A 691 -5.57 2.90 45.26
N GLN A 692 -6.08 3.72 46.17
CA GLN A 692 -5.57 3.85 47.55
C GLN A 692 -5.88 2.67 48.47
N GLY A 693 -6.89 1.85 48.10
CA GLY A 693 -7.33 0.72 48.91
C GLY A 693 -7.97 1.10 50.25
N VAL A 694 -7.85 0.21 51.22
CA VAL A 694 -8.47 0.29 52.55
C VAL A 694 -7.41 0.58 53.59
N GLN A 695 -7.72 1.37 54.61
CA GLN A 695 -6.87 1.53 55.77
C GLN A 695 -6.97 0.23 56.63
N ALA A 696 -5.86 -0.43 56.88
CA ALA A 696 -5.86 -1.65 57.67
C ALA A 696 -5.86 -1.36 59.16
N PHE A 697 -4.86 -0.64 59.69
CA PHE A 697 -4.89 -0.18 61.07
C PHE A 697 -5.74 1.07 61.23
N THR A 698 -6.46 1.16 62.35
CA THR A 698 -7.11 2.41 62.76
C THR A 698 -6.12 3.56 62.79
N ALA A 699 -6.44 4.67 62.13
CA ALA A 699 -5.56 5.82 61.97
C ALA A 699 -5.14 6.40 63.34
N LYS A 700 -3.82 6.48 63.58
CA LYS A 700 -3.22 7.10 64.74
C LYS A 700 -1.99 7.90 64.30
N LYS A 701 -1.85 9.14 64.77
CA LYS A 701 -0.70 9.98 64.39
C LYS A 701 0.61 9.30 64.78
N GLY A 702 1.52 9.16 63.81
CA GLY A 702 2.82 8.53 64.00
C GLY A 702 2.85 6.99 63.90
N ARG A 703 1.69 6.34 63.65
CA ARG A 703 1.68 4.87 63.42
C ARG A 703 1.99 4.58 61.97
N SER A 704 2.95 3.72 61.73
CA SER A 704 3.29 3.13 60.40
C SER A 704 3.33 1.62 60.53
N VAL A 705 3.19 0.92 59.38
CA VAL A 705 3.49 -0.52 59.29
C VAL A 705 4.98 -0.68 59.12
N THR A 706 5.57 -1.60 59.85
CA THR A 706 7.02 -1.87 59.85
C THR A 706 7.34 -3.21 59.21
N THR A 707 6.50 -4.23 59.43
CA THR A 707 6.70 -5.59 58.98
C THR A 707 5.39 -6.15 58.43
N VAL A 708 5.51 -6.93 57.36
CA VAL A 708 4.41 -7.61 56.68
C VAL A 708 4.88 -9.00 56.29
N GLY A 709 4.04 -10.01 56.47
CA GLY A 709 4.32 -11.37 56.10
C GLY A 709 3.11 -12.28 56.29
N THR A 710 3.28 -13.54 56.04
CA THR A 710 2.27 -14.53 56.45
C THR A 710 2.23 -14.65 57.98
N THR A 711 1.12 -15.14 58.52
CA THR A 711 0.96 -15.31 59.95
C THR A 711 2.07 -16.20 60.54
N GLU A 712 2.45 -17.25 59.82
CA GLU A 712 3.51 -18.19 60.21
C GLU A 712 4.90 -17.55 60.21
N GLU A 713 5.18 -16.68 59.22
CA GLU A 713 6.47 -15.98 59.15
C GLU A 713 6.68 -14.99 60.30
N ILE A 714 5.59 -14.37 60.78
CA ILE A 714 5.67 -13.35 61.84
C ILE A 714 5.54 -13.93 63.26
N LEU A 715 4.65 -14.88 63.46
CA LEU A 715 4.36 -15.45 64.78
C LEU A 715 5.17 -16.77 65.07
N GLY A 716 5.73 -17.39 64.05
CA GLY A 716 6.30 -18.73 64.13
C GLY A 716 5.25 -19.85 64.01
N ALA A 717 5.69 -21.03 63.63
CA ALA A 717 4.80 -22.18 63.46
C ALA A 717 4.19 -22.63 64.80
N GLY A 718 2.84 -22.74 64.84
CA GLY A 718 2.11 -23.25 66.00
C GLY A 718 1.65 -22.19 66.99
N VAL A 719 1.89 -20.92 66.75
CA VAL A 719 1.36 -19.81 67.60
C VAL A 719 -0.07 -19.47 67.13
N SER A 720 -1.04 -19.45 68.12
CA SER A 720 -2.43 -19.11 67.79
C SER A 720 -2.57 -17.65 67.42
N ALA A 721 -3.05 -17.42 66.19
CA ALA A 721 -3.32 -16.10 65.62
C ALA A 721 -4.66 -15.48 66.08
N GLU A 722 -5.51 -16.25 66.78
CA GLU A 722 -6.89 -15.81 67.13
C GLU A 722 -6.98 -14.44 67.82
N LYS A 723 -6.06 -14.18 68.75
CA LYS A 723 -5.97 -12.89 69.48
C LYS A 723 -5.70 -11.70 68.59
N PHE A 724 -5.07 -11.90 67.46
CA PHE A 724 -4.61 -10.87 66.52
C PHE A 724 -5.49 -10.77 65.31
N THR A 725 -6.45 -11.67 65.11
CA THR A 725 -7.27 -11.75 63.92
C THR A 725 -8.39 -10.69 63.92
N ALA A 726 -8.37 -9.84 62.91
CA ALA A 726 -9.38 -8.80 62.68
C ALA A 726 -10.52 -9.36 61.79
N GLN A 727 -11.75 -9.15 62.24
CA GLN A 727 -12.97 -9.52 61.51
C GLN A 727 -13.42 -8.45 60.52
N SER A 728 -12.89 -7.23 60.63
CA SER A 728 -13.16 -6.12 59.75
C SER A 728 -12.01 -5.11 59.71
N LEU A 729 -11.90 -4.35 58.64
CA LEU A 729 -10.91 -3.27 58.47
C LEU A 729 -11.57 -1.92 58.38
N PRO A 730 -11.04 -0.87 59.05
CA PRO A 730 -9.79 -0.84 59.88
C PRO A 730 -9.95 -1.48 61.24
N SER A 731 -8.85 -2.03 61.77
CA SER A 731 -8.78 -2.58 63.10
C SER A 731 -7.66 -1.90 63.95
N ALA A 732 -7.79 -1.90 65.24
CA ALA A 732 -6.76 -1.34 66.17
C ALA A 732 -5.50 -2.23 66.26
N GLY A 733 -5.62 -3.53 65.91
CA GLY A 733 -4.62 -4.54 66.17
C GLY A 733 -4.46 -4.81 67.69
N ALA A 734 -3.83 -5.94 68.06
CA ALA A 734 -3.52 -6.26 69.46
C ALA A 734 -2.05 -5.98 69.77
N LEU A 735 -1.76 -5.50 70.99
CA LEU A 735 -0.38 -5.27 71.43
C LEU A 735 0.34 -6.60 71.61
N MET A 736 1.50 -6.71 71.05
CA MET A 736 2.39 -7.87 71.23
C MET A 736 3.05 -7.79 72.59
N LYS A 737 3.17 -8.93 73.29
CA LYS A 737 3.97 -9.09 74.54
C LYS A 737 5.32 -9.71 74.17
N GLU A 738 6.35 -9.57 75.06
CA GLU A 738 7.68 -10.12 74.83
C GLU A 738 7.65 -11.59 74.44
N ASN A 739 6.75 -12.40 74.97
CA ASN A 739 6.60 -13.82 74.64
C ASN A 739 5.93 -14.09 73.27
N ASP A 740 5.37 -13.08 72.62
CA ASP A 740 4.74 -13.19 71.31
C ASP A 740 5.76 -12.85 70.16
N MET A 741 7.07 -12.64 70.47
CA MET A 741 8.10 -12.15 69.55
C MET A 741 9.33 -13.10 69.49
N PRO A 742 9.21 -14.32 69.01
CA PRO A 742 10.40 -15.20 68.95
C PRO A 742 11.42 -14.91 67.85
N SER A 743 11.10 -14.08 66.86
CA SER A 743 11.95 -13.96 65.67
C SER A 743 12.19 -12.54 65.15
N LEU A 744 11.77 -11.49 65.85
CA LEU A 744 11.97 -10.12 65.37
C LEU A 744 13.30 -9.48 65.85
N PHE A 745 14.10 -10.18 66.65
CA PHE A 745 15.34 -9.67 67.25
C PHE A 745 16.58 -10.56 67.08
N ASP A 746 16.55 -11.64 66.28
CA ASP A 746 17.73 -12.41 65.89
C ASP A 746 18.30 -11.97 64.50
#